data_9c0b0da43a33b2e293b433101cbbc286
#
_entry.id   9c0b0da43a33b2e293b433101cbbc286
#
_cell.length_a   1.000
_cell.length_b   1.000
_cell.length_c   1.000
_cell.angle_alpha   90.00
_cell.angle_beta   90.00
_cell.angle_gamma   90.00
#
_symmetry.space_group_name_H-M   'P 1'
#
loop_
_entity.id
_entity.type
_entity.pdbx_description
1 polymer ?
#
loop_
_entity_poly.entity_id
_entity_poly.type
_entity_poly.pdbx_seq_one_letter_code
_entity_poly.pdbx_strand_id
1 'polypeptide(L)'
;MTTSLSNASQGASSTQRVVVRRPVLALAMLSVVATVAGAAPLKEGGRALGARIAPPPSQLVVRFRDEQSRGERVAMTVPRVDRLSKTGGTHLLYRRPMVELAHVFRFAEPATQAEAETVATRLRRDPAIADVEIDDYLFPLFEPTDSSYADATIERMWHLKAPTALRAGGANLPAVWDLTRGSGAVVAVIDSGIFNHDDLEPNILRGHDFISSDSTANGGGFLVANDGDGRDTDPSDPGDWITAEDKAKTIFATCDIANSSWHGTHVAGTVAAVGNNGTGTVGVAFESKVLAVRALGKCFGYGSDISDAIWWAAGAVQPATSQATGLPTNPNPAKVINLSLGSTSGSCATSRQNAIDAARAAGAVVVVATGNDGQVTINSPANCRGVIAVTAHTVEGDNASYANVGPGTAISAPGGGNCTVAALNCLPQGSAGAAGTIYRLVFSTSSDGMREPGTGRPVFLGKVGTSMAAPHVSGVAALLFARMPTLKPDTAKGILTASARPFPSGTYCAGHSDGRCGAGMLDAKRALDRLAELTPAVTAAGPAPIVRIGSTVDLTATATPKPGGLQTLTYRWQQVSGPAVTLTNDTTLQPRFTAPTPGGALSFRFTASDADGFAASSVVNLRANGLPSIATLTPPTATTGGPVFFRVSGTDPDGDPVSYAATGVPSGATFNGTTGEFAWMNATPAGLYTVSITPSDGFETGAVSTVTVTVNDPPRGGGSMDLVGLALLGLW
;
A
#
# COMPACT_ATOMS: atom_id res chain seq x y z
N MET A 1 14.26 -79.47 4.88
CA MET A 1 13.56 -80.19 3.81
C MET A 1 13.27 -79.15 2.78
N THR A 2 14.18 -79.00 1.79
CA THR A 2 14.09 -79.59 0.44
C THR A 2 12.92 -78.98 -0.31
N THR A 3 13.00 -78.35 -1.40
CA THR A 3 13.85 -78.28 -2.62
C THR A 3 13.14 -77.30 -3.53
N SER A 4 13.66 -76.46 -4.21
CA SER A 4 14.62 -76.31 -5.35
C SER A 4 13.93 -76.21 -6.69
N LEU A 5 14.40 -75.28 -7.52
CA LEU A 5 14.64 -75.33 -8.94
C LEU A 5 13.44 -75.12 -9.89
N SER A 6 13.46 -74.50 -11.02
CA SER A 6 14.56 -73.95 -11.87
C SER A 6 13.97 -73.41 -13.18
N ASN A 7 14.69 -72.48 -13.78
CA ASN A 7 15.01 -72.33 -15.21
C ASN A 7 13.86 -72.12 -16.22
N ALA A 8 13.95 -71.17 -17.04
CA ALA A 8 14.82 -70.67 -18.10
C ALA A 8 14.17 -70.83 -19.46
N SER A 9 14.22 -69.90 -20.29
CA SER A 9 14.84 -69.79 -21.62
C SER A 9 14.12 -68.75 -22.46
N GLN A 10 14.81 -67.72 -22.85
CA GLN A 10 15.47 -67.48 -24.14
C GLN A 10 14.53 -67.41 -25.33
N GLY A 11 14.61 -66.32 -26.08
CA GLY A 11 14.13 -66.09 -27.41
C GLY A 11 14.46 -64.72 -27.93
N ALA A 12 15.64 -64.60 -28.55
CA ALA A 12 16.08 -63.44 -29.28
C ALA A 12 15.64 -63.47 -30.73
N SER A 13 15.54 -62.35 -31.39
CA SER A 13 15.77 -62.07 -32.81
C SER A 13 14.93 -60.85 -33.24
N SER A 14 15.32 -59.90 -33.91
CA SER A 14 16.44 -59.37 -34.70
C SER A 14 15.86 -58.23 -35.56
N THR A 15 16.59 -57.16 -35.56
CA THR A 15 16.86 -56.22 -36.66
C THR A 15 15.84 -55.94 -37.75
N GLN A 16 15.55 -54.67 -38.00
CA GLN A 16 15.92 -54.03 -39.27
C GLN A 16 15.90 -52.51 -39.22
N ARG A 17 17.07 -51.94 -39.55
CA ARG A 17 17.26 -50.51 -39.91
C ARG A 17 16.81 -50.30 -41.34
N VAL A 18 16.10 -49.18 -41.59
CA VAL A 18 16.09 -48.58 -42.93
C VAL A 18 16.57 -47.15 -42.83
N VAL A 19 17.69 -46.93 -43.50
CA VAL A 19 18.31 -45.63 -43.78
C VAL A 19 17.82 -45.19 -45.14
N VAL A 20 17.28 -43.99 -45.34
CA VAL A 20 17.21 -43.33 -46.63
C VAL A 20 17.65 -41.86 -46.50
N ARG A 21 18.49 -41.50 -47.44
CA ARG A 21 19.36 -40.36 -47.61
C ARG A 21 18.61 -39.07 -48.01
N ARG A 22 19.30 -37.96 -47.68
CA ARG A 22 19.09 -36.60 -48.20
C ARG A 22 19.20 -36.49 -49.72
N PRO A 23 18.70 -35.37 -50.32
CA PRO A 23 19.68 -34.47 -50.89
C PRO A 23 19.53 -32.99 -50.46
N VAL A 24 20.66 -32.38 -50.51
CA VAL A 24 21.02 -30.96 -50.39
C VAL A 24 20.65 -30.24 -51.68
N LEU A 25 20.09 -29.05 -51.61
CA LEU A 25 20.43 -27.97 -52.55
C LEU A 25 20.36 -26.60 -51.89
N ALA A 26 21.27 -25.77 -52.30
CA ALA A 26 21.71 -24.53 -51.68
C ALA A 26 21.13 -23.28 -52.35
N LEU A 27 21.35 -22.16 -51.65
CA LEU A 27 21.45 -20.74 -52.08
C LEU A 27 20.14 -19.94 -52.28
N ALA A 28 19.90 -18.90 -51.49
CA ALA A 28 20.34 -17.52 -51.73
C ALA A 28 19.87 -16.57 -50.63
N MET A 29 20.77 -15.80 -50.19
CA MET A 29 20.86 -14.45 -49.61
C MET A 29 19.63 -13.58 -49.37
N LEU A 30 19.75 -12.91 -48.20
CA LEU A 30 19.38 -11.55 -47.79
C LEU A 30 17.93 -11.26 -47.39
N SER A 31 17.71 -11.09 -46.12
CA SER A 31 17.27 -9.81 -45.54
C SER A 31 17.23 -9.96 -44.03
N VAL A 32 18.01 -9.15 -43.32
CA VAL A 32 17.96 -8.97 -41.90
C VAL A 32 16.64 -8.25 -41.56
N VAL A 33 15.67 -9.00 -41.06
CA VAL A 33 14.56 -8.44 -40.29
C VAL A 33 14.74 -8.96 -38.87
N ALA A 34 15.10 -8.07 -37.97
CA ALA A 34 15.09 -8.34 -36.55
C ALA A 34 13.64 -8.66 -36.12
N THR A 35 13.34 -9.94 -36.05
CA THR A 35 12.14 -10.41 -35.35
C THR A 35 12.38 -10.17 -33.88
N VAL A 36 11.77 -9.09 -33.34
CA VAL A 36 11.47 -8.97 -31.95
C VAL A 36 10.74 -10.23 -31.53
N ALA A 37 11.40 -11.06 -30.73
CA ALA A 37 10.77 -12.21 -30.10
C ALA A 37 9.52 -11.68 -29.38
N GLY A 38 8.35 -12.12 -29.79
CA GLY A 38 7.10 -11.83 -29.13
C GLY A 38 7.21 -12.27 -27.68
N ALA A 39 7.28 -11.31 -26.76
CA ALA A 39 7.04 -11.56 -25.37
C ALA A 39 5.65 -12.20 -25.28
N ALA A 40 5.58 -13.37 -24.67
CA ALA A 40 4.32 -13.95 -24.23
C ALA A 40 3.55 -12.87 -23.47
N PRO A 41 2.21 -12.77 -23.61
CA PRO A 41 1.46 -11.81 -22.82
C PRO A 41 1.78 -12.08 -21.36
N LEU A 42 2.43 -11.12 -20.72
CA LEU A 42 2.50 -11.06 -19.27
C LEU A 42 1.06 -11.22 -18.79
N LYS A 43 0.76 -12.33 -18.10
CA LYS A 43 -0.43 -12.39 -17.25
C LYS A 43 -0.38 -11.08 -16.48
N GLU A 44 -1.42 -10.26 -16.60
CA GLU A 44 -1.58 -9.09 -15.76
C GLU A 44 -1.44 -9.56 -14.31
N GLY A 45 -0.24 -9.42 -13.77
CA GLY A 45 0.03 -9.59 -12.36
C GLY A 45 -0.94 -8.65 -11.67
N GLY A 46 -1.68 -9.18 -10.71
CA GLY A 46 -2.71 -8.46 -10.01
C GLY A 46 -2.23 -7.04 -9.73
N ARG A 47 -2.92 -6.07 -10.29
CA ARG A 47 -2.72 -4.65 -10.01
C ARG A 47 -2.66 -4.56 -8.50
N ALA A 48 -1.54 -4.13 -7.93
CA ALA A 48 -1.49 -3.72 -6.54
C ALA A 48 -2.63 -2.72 -6.37
N LEU A 49 -3.73 -3.19 -5.79
CA LEU A 49 -4.85 -2.34 -5.42
C LEU A 49 -4.32 -1.53 -4.24
N GLY A 50 -3.61 -0.44 -4.53
CA GLY A 50 -3.41 0.61 -3.56
C GLY A 50 -4.76 0.87 -2.89
N ALA A 51 -4.76 1.24 -1.61
CA ALA A 51 -5.97 1.59 -0.89
C ALA A 51 -6.93 2.27 -1.85
N ARG A 52 -8.13 1.71 -2.03
CA ARG A 52 -9.11 2.26 -2.99
C ARG A 52 -9.37 3.70 -2.56
N ILE A 53 -8.73 4.63 -3.23
CA ILE A 53 -9.06 6.05 -3.06
C ILE A 53 -10.44 6.18 -3.68
N ALA A 54 -11.45 6.42 -2.86
CA ALA A 54 -12.78 6.73 -3.36
C ALA A 54 -12.64 7.88 -4.36
N PRO A 55 -13.28 7.78 -5.53
CA PRO A 55 -13.31 8.91 -6.46
C PRO A 55 -13.87 10.15 -5.74
N PRO A 56 -13.53 11.36 -6.21
CA PRO A 56 -14.07 12.57 -5.63
C PRO A 56 -15.61 12.52 -5.54
N PRO A 57 -16.22 13.04 -4.47
CA PRO A 57 -17.67 13.06 -4.33
C PRO A 57 -18.33 13.67 -5.56
N SER A 58 -19.29 12.97 -6.14
CA SER A 58 -19.99 13.42 -7.35
C SER A 58 -21.42 13.82 -7.11
N GLN A 59 -22.00 13.45 -5.97
CA GLN A 59 -23.42 13.62 -5.68
C GLN A 59 -23.67 13.97 -4.21
N LEU A 60 -24.85 14.60 -3.99
CA LEU A 60 -25.44 14.87 -2.68
C LEU A 60 -26.82 14.24 -2.63
N VAL A 61 -27.20 13.72 -1.47
CA VAL A 61 -28.58 13.34 -1.15
C VAL A 61 -29.18 14.44 -0.29
N VAL A 62 -30.27 15.04 -0.74
CA VAL A 62 -30.93 16.19 -0.09
C VAL A 62 -32.36 15.82 0.26
N ARG A 63 -32.76 16.07 1.52
CA ARG A 63 -34.15 15.98 1.99
C ARG A 63 -34.69 17.37 2.26
N PHE A 64 -35.86 17.67 1.68
CA PHE A 64 -36.51 18.96 1.86
C PHE A 64 -37.54 18.90 3.00
N ARG A 65 -37.58 19.94 3.82
CA ARG A 65 -38.44 19.99 5.01
C ARG A 65 -39.93 20.05 4.67
N ASP A 66 -40.31 20.73 3.57
CA ASP A 66 -41.69 20.80 3.08
C ASP A 66 -42.23 19.42 2.67
N GLU A 67 -41.41 18.56 2.07
CA GLU A 67 -41.79 17.19 1.71
C GLU A 67 -41.88 16.28 2.93
N GLN A 68 -40.90 16.38 3.83
CA GLN A 68 -40.91 15.60 5.08
C GLN A 68 -42.15 15.95 5.95
N SER A 69 -42.53 17.22 6.03
CA SER A 69 -43.70 17.64 6.82
C SER A 69 -45.05 17.24 6.22
N ARG A 70 -45.15 17.15 4.88
CA ARG A 70 -46.36 16.74 4.17
C ARG A 70 -46.50 15.24 3.97
N GLY A 71 -45.38 14.51 4.07
CA GLY A 71 -45.31 13.08 3.74
C GLY A 71 -45.44 12.76 2.25
N GLU A 72 -45.31 13.77 1.38
CA GLU A 72 -45.46 13.63 -0.07
C GLU A 72 -44.43 14.45 -0.84
N ARG A 73 -44.14 14.03 -2.07
CA ARG A 73 -43.18 14.70 -2.95
C ARG A 73 -43.70 15.99 -3.51
N VAL A 74 -42.82 16.97 -3.58
CA VAL A 74 -43.05 18.23 -4.30
C VAL A 74 -42.23 18.19 -5.60
N ALA A 75 -42.83 18.71 -6.69
CA ALA A 75 -42.15 18.73 -7.99
C ALA A 75 -40.81 19.47 -7.92
N MET A 76 -39.76 18.83 -8.47
CA MET A 76 -38.43 19.44 -8.57
C MET A 76 -38.39 20.36 -9.80
N THR A 77 -38.65 21.64 -9.56
CA THR A 77 -38.65 22.67 -10.61
C THR A 77 -37.28 23.31 -10.77
N VAL A 78 -37.01 23.90 -11.94
CA VAL A 78 -35.78 24.64 -12.20
C VAL A 78 -35.47 25.69 -11.13
N PRO A 79 -36.44 26.57 -10.73
CA PRO A 79 -36.17 27.55 -9.67
C PRO A 79 -35.77 26.92 -8.31
N ARG A 80 -36.30 25.72 -8.01
CA ARG A 80 -35.93 25.00 -6.77
C ARG A 80 -34.50 24.48 -6.83
N VAL A 81 -34.05 23.99 -7.98
CA VAL A 81 -32.67 23.56 -8.23
C VAL A 81 -31.69 24.75 -8.20
N ASP A 82 -32.08 25.87 -8.85
CA ASP A 82 -31.28 27.10 -8.88
C ASP A 82 -31.10 27.70 -7.48
N ARG A 83 -32.13 27.69 -6.67
CA ARG A 83 -32.06 28.10 -5.27
C ARG A 83 -31.08 27.23 -4.49
N LEU A 84 -31.16 25.90 -4.64
CA LEU A 84 -30.25 24.95 -3.98
C LEU A 84 -28.80 25.22 -4.41
N SER A 85 -28.56 25.40 -5.70
CA SER A 85 -27.25 25.74 -6.26
C SER A 85 -26.69 27.05 -5.68
N LYS A 86 -27.52 28.08 -5.59
CA LYS A 86 -27.17 29.38 -5.01
C LYS A 86 -26.82 29.25 -3.52
N THR A 87 -27.62 28.53 -2.74
CA THR A 87 -27.37 28.29 -1.31
C THR A 87 -26.11 27.49 -1.09
N GLY A 88 -25.87 26.44 -1.88
CA GLY A 88 -24.66 25.64 -1.83
C GLY A 88 -23.40 26.38 -2.28
N GLY A 89 -23.56 27.43 -3.11
CA GLY A 89 -22.46 28.17 -3.71
C GLY A 89 -21.74 27.39 -4.82
N THR A 90 -22.43 26.45 -5.45
CA THR A 90 -21.95 25.65 -6.58
C THR A 90 -23.12 25.23 -7.48
N HIS A 91 -22.83 24.95 -8.73
CA HIS A 91 -23.86 24.47 -9.66
C HIS A 91 -24.19 23.00 -9.41
N LEU A 92 -25.43 22.75 -8.97
CA LEU A 92 -25.99 21.43 -8.72
C LEU A 92 -27.01 21.07 -9.81
N LEU A 93 -26.95 19.83 -10.27
CA LEU A 93 -27.84 19.28 -11.28
C LEU A 93 -28.74 18.23 -10.63
N TYR A 94 -30.05 18.39 -10.75
CA TYR A 94 -31.00 17.38 -10.28
C TYR A 94 -30.86 16.08 -11.08
N ARG A 95 -30.77 14.95 -10.38
CA ARG A 95 -30.58 13.64 -11.00
C ARG A 95 -31.82 12.76 -10.93
N ARG A 96 -32.34 12.50 -9.74
CA ARG A 96 -33.49 11.62 -9.53
C ARG A 96 -34.03 11.73 -8.10
N PRO A 97 -35.31 11.29 -7.90
CA PRO A 97 -35.83 11.07 -6.55
C PRO A 97 -35.30 9.75 -5.95
N MET A 98 -35.38 9.65 -4.62
CA MET A 98 -35.16 8.43 -3.82
C MET A 98 -36.44 8.06 -3.05
N VAL A 99 -36.49 6.81 -2.52
CA VAL A 99 -37.70 6.27 -1.87
C VAL A 99 -38.17 7.12 -0.67
N GLU A 100 -37.26 7.57 0.19
CA GLU A 100 -37.51 8.24 1.48
C GLU A 100 -37.76 9.76 1.37
N LEU A 101 -38.47 10.23 0.34
CA LEU A 101 -38.66 11.67 0.06
C LEU A 101 -37.34 12.46 0.00
N ALA A 102 -36.27 11.77 -0.44
CA ALA A 102 -34.98 12.39 -0.70
C ALA A 102 -34.75 12.55 -2.20
N HIS A 103 -33.77 13.36 -2.55
CA HIS A 103 -33.44 13.69 -3.94
C HIS A 103 -31.91 13.67 -4.12
N VAL A 104 -31.45 13.07 -5.22
CA VAL A 104 -30.03 13.04 -5.60
C VAL A 104 -29.74 14.23 -6.52
N PHE A 105 -28.73 15.00 -6.14
CA PHE A 105 -28.14 16.07 -6.92
C PHE A 105 -26.69 15.74 -7.22
N ARG A 106 -26.22 15.97 -8.42
CA ARG A 106 -24.81 15.85 -8.74
C ARG A 106 -24.15 17.22 -8.85
N PHE A 107 -22.89 17.31 -8.54
CA PHE A 107 -22.07 18.46 -8.86
C PHE A 107 -21.91 18.57 -10.38
N ALA A 108 -22.05 19.78 -10.95
CA ALA A 108 -21.83 20.01 -12.37
C ALA A 108 -20.35 19.76 -12.73
N GLU A 109 -19.45 20.17 -11.86
CA GLU A 109 -18.00 19.93 -11.93
C GLU A 109 -17.56 19.00 -10.77
N PRO A 110 -16.49 18.18 -10.95
CA PRO A 110 -15.98 17.34 -9.89
C PRO A 110 -15.61 18.16 -8.64
N ALA A 111 -16.09 17.76 -7.49
CA ALA A 111 -15.82 18.40 -6.21
C ALA A 111 -14.85 17.55 -5.37
N THR A 112 -13.90 18.17 -4.69
CA THR A 112 -13.11 17.50 -3.66
C THR A 112 -13.99 17.18 -2.44
N GLN A 113 -13.56 16.25 -1.57
CA GLN A 113 -14.29 15.92 -0.34
C GLN A 113 -14.54 17.17 0.52
N ALA A 114 -13.54 18.05 0.67
CA ALA A 114 -13.66 19.27 1.45
C ALA A 114 -14.65 20.29 0.86
N GLU A 115 -14.69 20.39 -0.46
CA GLU A 115 -15.68 21.23 -1.17
C GLU A 115 -17.09 20.66 -1.02
N ALA A 116 -17.27 19.36 -1.18
CA ALA A 116 -18.55 18.69 -0.99
C ALA A 116 -19.07 18.87 0.44
N GLU A 117 -18.22 18.73 1.45
CA GLU A 117 -18.58 18.98 2.84
C GLU A 117 -18.92 20.46 3.13
N THR A 118 -18.21 21.38 2.48
CA THR A 118 -18.51 22.81 2.55
C THR A 118 -19.88 23.11 1.99
N VAL A 119 -20.20 22.55 0.81
CA VAL A 119 -21.52 22.68 0.16
C VAL A 119 -22.60 22.07 1.04
N ALA A 120 -22.42 20.84 1.52
CA ALA A 120 -23.36 20.16 2.41
C ALA A 120 -23.62 20.98 3.70
N THR A 121 -22.57 21.55 4.28
CA THR A 121 -22.67 22.40 5.48
C THR A 121 -23.46 23.68 5.21
N ARG A 122 -23.27 24.33 4.06
CA ARG A 122 -24.07 25.50 3.67
C ARG A 122 -25.54 25.14 3.49
N LEU A 123 -25.80 24.04 2.80
CA LEU A 123 -27.17 23.57 2.54
C LEU A 123 -27.90 23.18 3.84
N ARG A 124 -27.23 22.54 4.81
CA ARG A 124 -27.83 22.20 6.12
C ARG A 124 -28.27 23.44 6.93
N ARG A 125 -27.73 24.63 6.61
CA ARG A 125 -28.15 25.91 7.24
C ARG A 125 -29.38 26.52 6.60
N ASP A 126 -29.79 26.04 5.41
CA ASP A 126 -31.04 26.55 4.77
C ASP A 126 -32.25 25.95 5.50
N PRO A 127 -33.16 26.81 6.03
CA PRO A 127 -34.34 26.34 6.76
C PRO A 127 -35.30 25.49 5.92
N ALA A 128 -35.20 25.53 4.59
CA ALA A 128 -35.99 24.67 3.70
C ALA A 128 -35.45 23.24 3.60
N ILE A 129 -34.25 23.01 4.06
CA ILE A 129 -33.56 21.71 4.02
C ILE A 129 -33.73 20.97 5.34
N ALA A 130 -34.16 19.72 5.28
CA ALA A 130 -34.27 18.84 6.45
C ALA A 130 -32.92 18.15 6.73
N ASP A 131 -32.25 17.64 5.67
CA ASP A 131 -30.97 16.96 5.75
C ASP A 131 -30.22 16.98 4.43
N VAL A 132 -28.90 16.87 4.50
CA VAL A 132 -27.99 16.72 3.35
C VAL A 132 -26.89 15.73 3.70
N GLU A 133 -26.72 14.74 2.84
CA GLU A 133 -25.65 13.74 2.91
C GLU A 133 -24.79 13.83 1.64
N ILE A 134 -23.49 13.56 1.76
CA ILE A 134 -22.66 13.27 0.61
C ILE A 134 -22.96 11.82 0.22
N ASP A 135 -23.26 11.57 -1.06
CA ASP A 135 -23.58 10.24 -1.56
C ASP A 135 -22.30 9.40 -1.65
N ASP A 136 -22.15 8.46 -0.73
CA ASP A 136 -20.96 7.65 -0.55
C ASP A 136 -20.83 6.58 -1.65
N TYR A 137 -19.59 6.25 -2.00
CA TYR A 137 -19.28 5.09 -2.84
C TYR A 137 -19.17 3.84 -1.97
N LEU A 138 -20.06 2.88 -2.17
CA LEU A 138 -20.00 1.56 -1.52
C LEU A 138 -19.34 0.56 -2.45
N PHE A 139 -18.32 -0.12 -1.96
CA PHE A 139 -17.58 -1.16 -2.68
C PHE A 139 -17.80 -2.51 -2.02
N PRO A 140 -17.77 -3.62 -2.79
CA PRO A 140 -17.69 -4.95 -2.20
C PRO A 140 -16.45 -5.03 -1.31
N LEU A 141 -16.58 -5.62 -0.10
CA LEU A 141 -15.45 -5.88 0.77
C LEU A 141 -14.51 -6.88 0.08
N PHE A 142 -13.20 -6.70 0.31
CA PHE A 142 -12.20 -7.60 -0.21
C PHE A 142 -12.27 -8.94 0.54
N GLU A 143 -12.39 -10.05 -0.21
CA GLU A 143 -12.25 -11.40 0.30
C GLU A 143 -11.17 -12.12 -0.51
N PRO A 144 -10.16 -12.72 0.14
CA PRO A 144 -9.12 -13.48 -0.55
C PRO A 144 -9.69 -14.66 -1.34
N THR A 145 -9.08 -14.95 -2.50
CA THR A 145 -9.46 -16.08 -3.35
C THR A 145 -8.71 -17.37 -3.02
N ASP A 146 -7.82 -17.32 -2.02
CA ASP A 146 -6.97 -18.44 -1.61
C ASP A 146 -7.82 -19.65 -1.22
N SER A 147 -7.45 -20.83 -1.71
CA SER A 147 -8.32 -22.02 -1.67
C SER A 147 -8.74 -22.44 -0.27
N SER A 148 -7.86 -22.31 0.73
CA SER A 148 -8.18 -22.62 2.13
C SER A 148 -9.01 -21.53 2.82
N TYR A 149 -8.91 -20.27 2.36
CA TYR A 149 -9.71 -19.17 2.88
C TYR A 149 -11.13 -19.20 2.30
N ALA A 150 -11.25 -19.51 1.02
CA ALA A 150 -12.52 -19.57 0.29
C ALA A 150 -13.29 -20.89 0.50
N ASP A 151 -12.69 -21.90 1.16
CA ASP A 151 -13.34 -23.22 1.40
C ASP A 151 -14.56 -23.07 2.31
N ALA A 152 -15.75 -23.20 1.71
CA ALA A 152 -17.01 -23.14 2.43
C ALA A 152 -17.40 -24.47 3.10
N THR A 153 -16.69 -25.57 2.81
CA THR A 153 -16.97 -26.89 3.34
C THR A 153 -16.33 -27.15 4.71
N ILE A 154 -15.09 -26.64 4.85
CA ILE A 154 -14.34 -26.68 6.12
C ILE A 154 -13.70 -25.31 6.34
N GLU A 155 -14.12 -24.58 7.35
CA GLU A 155 -13.59 -23.26 7.66
C GLU A 155 -12.18 -23.36 8.30
N ARG A 156 -11.14 -23.53 7.43
CA ARG A 156 -9.74 -23.68 7.88
C ARG A 156 -9.16 -22.37 8.39
N MET A 157 -9.53 -21.22 7.78
CA MET A 157 -8.98 -19.92 8.08
C MET A 157 -9.85 -19.09 9.05
N TRP A 158 -10.57 -19.79 9.98
CA TRP A 158 -11.45 -19.16 10.98
C TRP A 158 -10.77 -18.01 11.74
N HIS A 159 -9.47 -18.18 12.00
CA HIS A 159 -8.66 -17.28 12.80
C HIS A 159 -8.50 -15.88 12.19
N LEU A 160 -8.71 -15.72 10.88
CA LEU A 160 -8.67 -14.45 10.16
C LEU A 160 -10.07 -13.81 9.98
N LYS A 161 -11.12 -14.62 10.00
CA LYS A 161 -12.49 -14.21 9.70
C LYS A 161 -13.04 -13.21 10.74
N ALA A 162 -14.12 -12.54 10.36
CA ALA A 162 -14.88 -11.70 11.28
C ALA A 162 -15.50 -12.54 12.41
N PRO A 163 -15.53 -12.04 13.65
CA PRO A 163 -16.12 -12.76 14.78
C PRO A 163 -17.63 -12.96 14.59
N THR A 164 -18.10 -14.14 14.97
CA THR A 164 -19.53 -14.50 15.01
C THR A 164 -19.81 -15.27 16.30
N ALA A 165 -21.08 -15.62 16.56
CA ALA A 165 -21.43 -16.46 17.72
C ALA A 165 -20.75 -17.84 17.69
N LEU A 166 -20.48 -18.40 16.51
CA LEU A 166 -19.84 -19.71 16.34
C LEU A 166 -18.31 -19.64 16.31
N ARG A 167 -17.71 -18.47 16.03
CA ARG A 167 -16.27 -18.25 16.01
C ARG A 167 -15.96 -16.89 16.64
N ALA A 168 -16.20 -16.77 17.91
CA ALA A 168 -15.93 -15.53 18.64
C ALA A 168 -14.44 -15.16 18.62
N GLY A 169 -13.55 -16.15 18.42
CA GLY A 169 -12.11 -16.00 18.40
C GLY A 169 -11.50 -15.43 17.10
N GLY A 170 -12.27 -15.20 16.02
CA GLY A 170 -11.72 -14.64 14.78
C GLY A 170 -11.11 -13.26 14.94
N ALA A 171 -9.98 -12.95 14.25
CA ALA A 171 -9.23 -11.70 14.40
C ALA A 171 -9.76 -10.51 13.58
N ASN A 172 -10.85 -10.68 12.80
CA ASN A 172 -11.57 -9.61 12.09
C ASN A 172 -10.73 -8.92 11.00
N LEU A 173 -10.06 -9.69 10.15
CA LEU A 173 -9.18 -9.20 9.09
C LEU A 173 -9.90 -8.69 7.82
N PRO A 174 -10.99 -9.31 7.31
CA PRO A 174 -11.58 -8.92 6.02
C PRO A 174 -11.87 -7.42 5.90
N ALA A 175 -12.44 -6.84 6.95
CA ALA A 175 -12.76 -5.40 6.99
C ALA A 175 -11.53 -4.47 7.00
N VAL A 176 -10.32 -5.02 7.16
CA VAL A 176 -9.06 -4.26 7.20
C VAL A 176 -8.34 -4.30 5.87
N TRP A 177 -8.46 -5.38 5.11
CA TRP A 177 -7.71 -5.58 3.89
C TRP A 177 -8.09 -4.63 2.74
N ASP A 178 -9.24 -3.98 2.83
CA ASP A 178 -9.59 -2.84 1.98
C ASP A 178 -8.84 -1.55 2.37
N LEU A 179 -8.37 -1.45 3.62
CA LEU A 179 -7.63 -0.28 4.12
C LEU A 179 -6.12 -0.44 3.95
N THR A 180 -5.60 -1.64 4.24
CA THR A 180 -4.18 -1.98 4.15
C THR A 180 -3.98 -3.49 4.18
N ARG A 181 -2.94 -3.98 3.52
CA ARG A 181 -2.50 -5.39 3.47
C ARG A 181 -1.08 -5.57 3.99
N GLY A 182 -0.50 -4.49 4.55
CA GLY A 182 0.82 -4.52 5.13
C GLY A 182 1.95 -4.06 4.21
N SER A 183 1.67 -3.56 3.00
CA SER A 183 2.69 -3.11 2.05
C SER A 183 3.64 -2.08 2.68
N GLY A 184 4.95 -2.29 2.50
CA GLY A 184 6.02 -1.45 3.07
C GLY A 184 6.41 -1.80 4.51
N ALA A 185 5.69 -2.69 5.21
CA ALA A 185 6.09 -3.18 6.53
C ALA A 185 7.02 -4.39 6.42
N VAL A 186 7.99 -4.47 7.33
CA VAL A 186 8.89 -5.63 7.50
C VAL A 186 8.68 -6.24 8.88
N VAL A 187 8.43 -7.56 8.91
CA VAL A 187 8.31 -8.37 10.12
C VAL A 187 9.47 -9.35 10.18
N ALA A 188 10.32 -9.25 11.19
CA ALA A 188 11.33 -10.28 11.44
C ALA A 188 10.69 -11.46 12.17
N VAL A 189 10.85 -12.65 11.64
CA VAL A 189 10.46 -13.91 12.28
C VAL A 189 11.73 -14.58 12.76
N ILE A 190 11.99 -14.49 14.09
CA ILE A 190 13.13 -15.11 14.74
C ILE A 190 12.69 -16.49 15.23
N ASP A 191 13.07 -17.55 14.49
CA ASP A 191 12.51 -18.89 14.63
C ASP A 191 13.47 -19.97 14.08
N SER A 192 12.97 -21.13 13.66
CA SER A 192 13.75 -22.27 13.11
C SER A 192 14.28 -22.05 11.69
N GLY A 193 14.01 -20.91 11.08
CA GLY A 193 14.31 -20.66 9.67
C GLY A 193 13.09 -20.84 8.77
N ILE A 194 13.31 -20.79 7.46
CA ILE A 194 12.24 -20.84 6.44
C ILE A 194 12.49 -21.99 5.47
N PHE A 195 11.51 -22.88 5.32
CA PHE A 195 11.44 -23.82 4.22
C PHE A 195 10.94 -23.11 2.95
N ASN A 196 11.53 -23.39 1.80
CA ASN A 196 11.11 -22.79 0.54
C ASN A 196 9.67 -23.23 0.18
N HIS A 197 8.74 -22.29 0.16
CA HIS A 197 7.32 -22.53 -0.05
C HIS A 197 6.73 -21.47 -1.00
N ASP A 198 6.14 -21.92 -2.12
CA ASP A 198 5.66 -21.05 -3.21
C ASP A 198 4.67 -19.96 -2.74
N ASP A 199 3.86 -20.30 -1.71
CA ASP A 199 2.87 -19.39 -1.13
C ASP A 199 3.48 -18.41 -0.10
N LEU A 200 4.80 -18.40 0.07
CA LEU A 200 5.51 -17.57 1.05
C LEU A 200 6.70 -16.85 0.42
N GLU A 201 7.42 -17.50 -0.49
CA GLU A 201 8.68 -17.04 -1.08
C GLU A 201 8.63 -15.60 -1.60
N PRO A 202 7.58 -15.14 -2.31
CA PRO A 202 7.52 -13.76 -2.82
C PRO A 202 7.58 -12.68 -1.72
N ASN A 203 7.27 -13.03 -0.48
CA ASN A 203 7.28 -12.13 0.67
C ASN A 203 8.49 -12.30 1.58
N ILE A 204 9.41 -13.22 1.27
CA ILE A 204 10.61 -13.45 2.07
C ILE A 204 11.73 -12.49 1.66
N LEU A 205 12.31 -11.83 2.64
CA LEU A 205 13.59 -11.12 2.53
C LEU A 205 14.71 -12.02 3.00
N ARG A 206 15.86 -11.96 2.33
CA ARG A 206 17.06 -12.62 2.83
C ARG A 206 17.40 -12.13 4.22
N GLY A 207 17.58 -13.07 5.10
CA GLY A 207 17.87 -12.85 6.51
C GLY A 207 19.26 -13.34 6.91
N HIS A 208 19.35 -13.98 8.08
CA HIS A 208 20.61 -14.45 8.64
C HIS A 208 20.37 -15.62 9.58
N ASP A 209 21.29 -16.57 9.62
CA ASP A 209 21.39 -17.60 10.67
C ASP A 209 22.24 -17.10 11.83
N PHE A 210 21.73 -17.24 13.03
CA PHE A 210 22.38 -16.84 14.28
C PHE A 210 22.84 -18.00 15.13
N ILE A 211 22.62 -19.26 14.72
CA ILE A 211 22.96 -20.41 15.55
C ILE A 211 24.49 -20.57 15.62
N SER A 212 25.05 -20.43 16.81
CA SER A 212 26.46 -20.60 17.04
C SER A 212 26.85 -22.09 17.10
N SER A 213 28.15 -22.38 16.96
CA SER A 213 28.68 -23.70 17.22
C SER A 213 28.42 -24.17 18.64
N ASP A 214 28.25 -25.48 18.82
CA ASP A 214 28.05 -26.11 20.12
C ASP A 214 29.34 -26.05 20.93
N SER A 215 29.19 -26.04 22.28
CA SER A 215 30.34 -26.09 23.15
C SER A 215 31.07 -27.44 23.05
N THR A 216 32.38 -27.45 23.26
CA THR A 216 33.18 -28.68 23.28
C THR A 216 32.71 -29.66 24.35
N ALA A 217 32.16 -29.18 25.47
CA ALA A 217 31.52 -30.01 26.50
C ALA A 217 30.30 -30.79 25.99
N ASN A 218 29.65 -30.28 24.95
CA ASN A 218 28.50 -30.92 24.30
C ASN A 218 28.87 -31.70 23.02
N GLY A 219 30.15 -31.94 22.78
CA GLY A 219 30.67 -32.63 21.60
C GLY A 219 31.25 -31.72 20.53
N GLY A 220 31.02 -30.42 20.64
CA GLY A 220 31.44 -29.41 19.64
C GLY A 220 30.71 -29.55 18.31
N GLY A 221 31.06 -28.71 17.35
CA GLY A 221 30.49 -28.73 16.01
C GLY A 221 29.18 -27.96 15.91
N PHE A 222 28.24 -28.46 15.10
CA PHE A 222 27.00 -27.77 14.71
C PHE A 222 25.78 -28.72 14.86
N LEU A 223 25.71 -29.47 15.97
CA LEU A 223 24.64 -30.44 16.20
C LEU A 223 23.28 -29.76 16.35
N VAL A 224 23.23 -28.59 17.02
CA VAL A 224 22.02 -27.80 17.18
C VAL A 224 21.66 -27.12 15.88
N ALA A 225 22.60 -26.52 15.18
CA ALA A 225 22.37 -25.88 13.89
C ALA A 225 21.84 -26.86 12.83
N ASN A 226 22.44 -28.05 12.73
CA ASN A 226 22.00 -29.14 11.84
C ASN A 226 22.14 -28.85 10.33
N ASP A 227 22.89 -27.84 9.94
CA ASP A 227 23.22 -27.45 8.56
C ASP A 227 24.68 -27.69 8.20
N GLY A 228 25.52 -27.94 9.22
CA GLY A 228 26.92 -28.25 9.06
C GLY A 228 27.87 -27.07 9.29
N ASP A 229 27.37 -25.90 9.51
CA ASP A 229 28.15 -24.70 9.83
C ASP A 229 27.45 -23.83 10.90
N GLY A 230 27.90 -22.60 11.09
CA GLY A 230 27.41 -21.69 12.11
C GLY A 230 26.74 -20.47 11.52
N ARG A 231 26.86 -19.35 12.23
CA ARG A 231 26.25 -18.08 11.85
C ARG A 231 26.63 -17.64 10.44
N ASP A 232 25.66 -17.49 9.57
CA ASP A 232 25.87 -17.07 8.19
C ASP A 232 24.68 -16.32 7.58
N THR A 233 24.62 -16.16 6.26
CA THR A 233 23.57 -15.44 5.54
C THR A 233 22.46 -16.33 4.97
N ASP A 234 22.43 -17.61 5.34
CA ASP A 234 21.41 -18.57 4.92
C ASP A 234 20.42 -18.87 6.06
N PRO A 235 19.25 -18.25 6.12
CA PRO A 235 18.24 -18.49 7.15
C PRO A 235 17.32 -19.68 6.82
N SER A 236 17.71 -20.56 5.90
CA SER A 236 16.93 -21.74 5.54
C SER A 236 16.77 -22.70 6.72
N ASP A 237 15.60 -23.33 6.82
CA ASP A 237 15.33 -24.36 7.83
C ASP A 237 15.88 -25.72 7.35
N PRO A 238 16.94 -26.27 7.95
CA PRO A 238 17.49 -27.58 7.57
C PRO A 238 16.65 -28.73 8.12
N GLY A 239 15.65 -28.44 8.95
CA GLY A 239 14.90 -29.40 9.75
C GLY A 239 15.43 -29.53 11.17
N ASP A 240 14.52 -29.77 12.11
CA ASP A 240 14.80 -29.81 13.55
C ASP A 240 14.44 -31.17 14.18
N TRP A 241 14.41 -32.25 13.39
CA TRP A 241 14.08 -33.62 13.85
C TRP A 241 15.05 -34.14 14.91
N ILE A 242 14.55 -34.94 15.83
CA ILE A 242 15.33 -35.66 16.85
C ILE A 242 15.13 -37.15 16.67
N THR A 243 16.24 -37.90 16.51
CA THR A 243 16.24 -39.37 16.46
C THR A 243 16.54 -39.95 17.83
N ALA A 244 16.37 -41.30 17.97
CA ALA A 244 16.82 -41.99 19.17
C ALA A 244 18.35 -41.87 19.38
N GLU A 245 19.12 -41.82 18.30
CA GLU A 245 20.56 -41.61 18.33
C GLU A 245 20.91 -40.17 18.79
N ASP A 246 20.18 -39.16 18.33
CA ASP A 246 20.30 -37.78 18.81
C ASP A 246 20.00 -37.68 20.30
N LYS A 247 18.90 -38.29 20.76
CA LYS A 247 18.51 -38.31 22.17
C LYS A 247 19.52 -38.98 23.08
N ALA A 248 20.34 -39.91 22.55
CA ALA A 248 21.42 -40.54 23.31
C ALA A 248 22.62 -39.58 23.56
N LYS A 249 22.71 -38.48 22.84
CA LYS A 249 23.74 -37.43 23.06
C LYS A 249 23.31 -36.55 24.23
N THR A 250 24.27 -36.18 25.07
CA THR A 250 24.03 -35.40 26.30
C THR A 250 23.26 -34.13 26.03
N ILE A 251 23.59 -33.42 24.94
CA ILE A 251 22.94 -32.13 24.54
C ILE A 251 21.47 -32.28 24.23
N PHE A 252 20.99 -33.45 23.75
CA PHE A 252 19.59 -33.72 23.37
C PHE A 252 18.88 -34.71 24.32
N ALA A 253 19.50 -35.06 25.45
CA ALA A 253 18.93 -36.08 26.35
C ALA A 253 17.54 -35.77 26.88
N THR A 254 17.19 -34.49 26.99
CA THR A 254 15.87 -34.01 27.45
C THR A 254 14.89 -33.75 26.31
N CYS A 255 15.32 -33.87 25.04
CA CYS A 255 14.50 -33.62 23.88
C CYS A 255 13.62 -34.84 23.55
N ASP A 256 12.44 -34.61 23.02
CA ASP A 256 11.58 -35.66 22.53
C ASP A 256 12.02 -36.11 21.13
N ILE A 257 11.84 -37.43 20.86
CA ILE A 257 12.03 -37.95 19.51
C ILE A 257 10.88 -37.43 18.65
N ALA A 258 11.20 -36.67 17.61
CA ALA A 258 10.21 -35.99 16.77
C ALA A 258 10.70 -35.84 15.33
N ASN A 259 9.77 -35.68 14.41
CA ASN A 259 10.03 -35.24 13.05
C ASN A 259 10.26 -33.72 13.01
N SER A 260 10.77 -33.21 11.88
CA SER A 260 10.94 -31.77 11.65
C SER A 260 9.63 -31.01 11.81
N SER A 261 9.71 -29.92 12.55
CA SER A 261 8.53 -29.14 12.89
C SER A 261 8.15 -28.12 11.81
N TRP A 262 9.11 -27.61 11.04
CA TRP A 262 8.94 -26.49 10.08
C TRP A 262 8.23 -25.30 10.74
N HIS A 263 8.60 -25.01 11.98
CA HIS A 263 7.89 -24.09 12.84
C HIS A 263 7.96 -22.66 12.32
N GLY A 264 9.16 -22.18 11.98
CA GLY A 264 9.36 -20.82 11.44
C GLY A 264 8.60 -20.57 10.13
N THR A 265 8.54 -21.58 9.26
CA THR A 265 7.75 -21.52 8.02
C THR A 265 6.25 -21.32 8.29
N HIS A 266 5.72 -22.02 9.30
CA HIS A 266 4.31 -21.88 9.68
C HIS A 266 4.01 -20.51 10.32
N VAL A 267 4.88 -20.03 11.17
CA VAL A 267 4.80 -18.70 11.80
C VAL A 267 4.88 -17.60 10.74
N ALA A 268 5.83 -17.69 9.81
CA ALA A 268 5.98 -16.72 8.71
C ALA A 268 4.76 -16.67 7.79
N GLY A 269 4.20 -17.83 7.44
CA GLY A 269 2.97 -17.90 6.63
C GLY A 269 1.76 -17.29 7.34
N THR A 270 1.66 -17.45 8.66
CA THR A 270 0.59 -16.77 9.43
C THR A 270 0.73 -15.25 9.35
N VAL A 271 1.96 -14.73 9.32
CA VAL A 271 2.19 -13.27 9.11
C VAL A 271 1.86 -12.86 7.68
N ALA A 272 2.44 -13.52 6.67
CA ALA A 272 2.53 -12.97 5.33
C ALA A 272 2.54 -14.02 4.19
N ALA A 273 1.83 -15.16 4.33
CA ALA A 273 1.55 -16.01 3.17
C ALA A 273 0.88 -15.16 2.08
N VAL A 274 1.22 -15.43 0.81
CA VAL A 274 0.77 -14.63 -0.34
C VAL A 274 -0.74 -14.72 -0.47
N GLY A 275 -1.43 -13.57 -0.38
CA GLY A 275 -2.88 -13.55 -0.49
C GLY A 275 -3.39 -13.28 -1.89
N ASN A 276 -4.60 -13.73 -2.17
CA ASN A 276 -5.32 -13.51 -3.41
C ASN A 276 -4.65 -14.13 -4.65
N ASN A 277 -3.96 -15.26 -4.47
CA ASN A 277 -3.31 -16.02 -5.55
C ASN A 277 -4.11 -17.27 -5.97
N GLY A 278 -5.25 -17.55 -5.34
CA GLY A 278 -6.11 -18.71 -5.59
C GLY A 278 -5.57 -20.01 -5.01
N THR A 279 -4.45 -19.98 -4.29
CA THR A 279 -3.75 -21.18 -3.80
C THR A 279 -3.55 -21.08 -2.29
N GLY A 280 -3.73 -22.18 -1.59
CA GLY A 280 -3.32 -22.35 -0.20
C GLY A 280 -3.96 -21.39 0.79
N THR A 281 -3.14 -20.63 1.51
CA THR A 281 -3.53 -19.80 2.67
C THR A 281 -3.25 -18.33 2.41
N VAL A 282 -3.68 -17.47 3.32
CA VAL A 282 -3.40 -16.04 3.28
C VAL A 282 -2.85 -15.57 4.63
N GLY A 283 -1.81 -14.75 4.62
CA GLY A 283 -1.25 -14.15 5.83
C GLY A 283 -2.08 -12.97 6.35
N VAL A 284 -1.93 -12.64 7.63
CA VAL A 284 -2.59 -11.47 8.27
C VAL A 284 -2.23 -10.18 7.54
N ALA A 285 -0.99 -10.01 7.13
CA ALA A 285 -0.44 -8.85 6.42
C ALA A 285 0.25 -9.31 5.13
N PHE A 286 -0.50 -9.87 4.21
CA PHE A 286 -0.01 -10.63 3.06
C PHE A 286 0.75 -9.83 1.99
N GLU A 287 0.81 -8.50 2.08
CA GLU A 287 1.70 -7.64 1.28
C GLU A 287 2.90 -7.13 2.09
N SER A 288 3.03 -7.52 3.37
CA SER A 288 4.25 -7.22 4.14
C SER A 288 5.38 -8.16 3.76
N LYS A 289 6.60 -7.82 4.16
CA LYS A 289 7.77 -8.67 3.97
C LYS A 289 8.17 -9.33 5.28
N VAL A 290 8.58 -10.59 5.19
CA VAL A 290 9.15 -11.36 6.29
C VAL A 290 10.66 -11.35 6.16
N LEU A 291 11.35 -10.80 7.15
CA LEU A 291 12.79 -10.97 7.32
C LEU A 291 13.03 -12.29 8.06
N ALA A 292 13.56 -13.29 7.35
CA ALA A 292 13.82 -14.59 7.90
C ALA A 292 15.05 -14.54 8.84
N VAL A 293 14.89 -14.94 10.10
CA VAL A 293 15.99 -14.93 11.08
C VAL A 293 16.00 -16.27 11.81
N ARG A 294 16.98 -17.09 11.50
CA ARG A 294 17.12 -18.40 12.11
C ARG A 294 17.89 -18.29 13.42
N ALA A 295 17.33 -18.75 14.52
CA ALA A 295 17.94 -18.76 15.84
C ALA A 295 17.51 -19.98 16.68
N LEU A 296 16.66 -20.85 16.13
CA LEU A 296 16.27 -22.14 16.69
C LEU A 296 16.75 -23.26 15.78
N GLY A 297 17.40 -24.23 16.34
CA GLY A 297 17.82 -25.46 15.66
C GLY A 297 17.13 -26.69 16.26
N LYS A 298 17.82 -27.82 16.24
CA LYS A 298 17.31 -29.05 16.86
C LYS A 298 16.98 -28.83 18.33
N CYS A 299 15.72 -29.02 18.70
CA CYS A 299 15.19 -28.97 20.06
C CYS A 299 15.19 -27.59 20.73
N PHE A 300 16.17 -26.71 20.49
CA PHE A 300 16.29 -25.40 21.14
C PHE A 300 17.18 -24.42 20.36
N GLY A 301 17.28 -23.19 20.85
CA GLY A 301 18.27 -22.19 20.44
C GLY A 301 18.94 -21.55 21.63
N TYR A 302 20.13 -21.02 21.44
CA TYR A 302 20.87 -20.36 22.52
C TYR A 302 20.35 -18.96 22.79
N GLY A 303 20.18 -18.61 24.07
CA GLY A 303 19.65 -17.29 24.47
C GLY A 303 20.55 -16.11 24.06
N SER A 304 21.86 -16.32 23.87
CA SER A 304 22.78 -15.33 23.30
C SER A 304 22.50 -15.07 21.84
N ASP A 305 22.30 -16.14 21.06
CA ASP A 305 22.00 -16.08 19.63
C ASP A 305 20.68 -15.35 19.37
N ILE A 306 19.65 -15.68 20.16
CA ILE A 306 18.34 -14.99 20.13
C ILE A 306 18.50 -13.50 20.47
N SER A 307 19.37 -13.15 21.44
CA SER A 307 19.61 -11.74 21.80
C SER A 307 20.27 -10.97 20.65
N ASP A 308 21.30 -11.55 20.03
CA ASP A 308 21.97 -10.96 18.86
C ASP A 308 21.03 -10.84 17.67
N ALA A 309 20.17 -11.85 17.43
CA ALA A 309 19.15 -11.85 16.41
C ALA A 309 18.15 -10.68 16.58
N ILE A 310 17.71 -10.39 17.82
CA ILE A 310 16.83 -9.25 18.12
C ILE A 310 17.52 -7.92 17.80
N TRP A 311 18.78 -7.74 18.22
CA TRP A 311 19.57 -6.55 17.91
C TRP A 311 19.67 -6.32 16.40
N TRP A 312 20.03 -7.37 15.68
CA TRP A 312 20.23 -7.33 14.24
C TRP A 312 18.92 -7.07 13.49
N ALA A 313 17.86 -7.80 13.83
CA ALA A 313 16.57 -7.68 13.19
C ALA A 313 16.01 -6.24 13.25
N ALA A 314 16.23 -5.54 14.38
CA ALA A 314 15.84 -4.15 14.55
C ALA A 314 16.72 -3.13 13.81
N GLY A 315 17.83 -3.56 13.21
CA GLY A 315 18.85 -2.65 12.65
C GLY A 315 19.62 -1.86 13.72
N ALA A 316 19.64 -2.36 14.96
CA ALA A 316 20.28 -1.68 16.09
C ALA A 316 21.78 -1.99 16.22
N VAL A 317 22.33 -2.90 15.39
CA VAL A 317 23.77 -3.22 15.36
C VAL A 317 24.52 -2.06 14.73
N GLN A 318 25.34 -1.39 15.54
CA GLN A 318 26.18 -0.29 15.06
C GLN A 318 27.39 -0.78 14.25
N PRO A 319 27.97 -0.01 13.32
CA PRO A 319 29.11 -0.42 12.52
C PRO A 319 30.32 -0.88 13.33
N ALA A 320 30.63 -0.24 14.45
CA ALA A 320 31.72 -0.66 15.35
C ALA A 320 31.41 -2.00 16.00
N THR A 321 30.18 -2.28 16.40
CA THR A 321 29.75 -3.57 16.96
C THR A 321 29.77 -4.64 15.86
N SER A 322 29.31 -4.33 14.65
CA SER A 322 29.40 -5.20 13.47
C SER A 322 30.83 -5.65 13.22
N GLN A 323 31.80 -4.74 13.24
CA GLN A 323 33.24 -5.08 13.07
C GLN A 323 33.77 -5.97 14.19
N ALA A 324 33.33 -5.74 15.43
CA ALA A 324 33.83 -6.51 16.60
C ALA A 324 33.22 -7.92 16.70
N THR A 325 31.96 -8.08 16.23
CA THR A 325 31.23 -9.35 16.35
C THR A 325 31.19 -10.17 15.06
N GLY A 326 31.63 -9.59 13.93
CA GLY A 326 31.51 -10.21 12.60
C GLY A 326 30.07 -10.22 12.04
N LEU A 327 29.10 -9.69 12.77
CA LEU A 327 27.70 -9.61 12.29
C LEU A 327 27.56 -8.52 11.22
N PRO A 328 26.97 -8.79 10.05
CA PRO A 328 26.71 -7.78 9.04
C PRO A 328 25.67 -6.77 9.53
N THR A 329 25.65 -5.57 8.95
CA THR A 329 24.53 -4.65 9.15
C THR A 329 23.29 -5.19 8.45
N ASN A 330 22.11 -5.02 9.07
CA ASN A 330 20.86 -5.45 8.47
C ASN A 330 20.39 -4.41 7.42
N PRO A 331 20.28 -4.80 6.13
CA PRO A 331 19.78 -3.89 5.09
C PRO A 331 18.26 -3.66 5.13
N ASN A 332 17.52 -4.49 5.88
CA ASN A 332 16.07 -4.49 5.97
C ASN A 332 15.56 -4.45 7.41
N PRO A 333 15.82 -3.37 8.18
CA PRO A 333 15.40 -3.31 9.57
C PRO A 333 13.90 -3.49 9.74
N ALA A 334 13.49 -4.40 10.62
CA ALA A 334 12.10 -4.71 10.90
C ALA A 334 11.49 -3.73 11.91
N LYS A 335 10.23 -3.34 11.68
CA LYS A 335 9.41 -2.61 12.66
C LYS A 335 8.62 -3.52 13.59
N VAL A 336 8.54 -4.80 13.26
CA VAL A 336 7.89 -5.83 14.07
C VAL A 336 8.83 -7.02 14.18
N ILE A 337 9.08 -7.50 15.39
CA ILE A 337 9.90 -8.69 15.66
C ILE A 337 8.99 -9.72 16.33
N ASN A 338 8.80 -10.86 15.69
CA ASN A 338 8.02 -11.99 16.20
C ASN A 338 8.95 -13.01 16.85
N LEU A 339 8.66 -13.36 18.10
CA LEU A 339 9.32 -14.40 18.88
C LEU A 339 8.29 -15.46 19.29
N SER A 340 8.08 -16.45 18.43
CA SER A 340 7.22 -17.61 18.70
C SER A 340 8.00 -18.67 19.48
N LEU A 341 8.72 -18.26 20.50
CA LEU A 341 9.63 -19.07 21.29
C LEU A 341 9.61 -18.65 22.77
N GLY A 342 10.13 -19.49 23.65
CA GLY A 342 10.24 -19.20 25.06
C GLY A 342 11.01 -20.25 25.83
N SER A 343 11.40 -19.92 27.05
CA SER A 343 12.00 -20.84 28.01
C SER A 343 11.23 -20.78 29.32
N THR A 344 11.23 -21.87 30.06
CA THR A 344 10.58 -22.01 31.39
C THR A 344 11.23 -21.14 32.47
N SER A 345 12.22 -20.29 32.11
CA SER A 345 12.84 -19.36 33.07
C SER A 345 11.83 -18.35 33.58
N GLY A 346 11.68 -18.25 34.89
CA GLY A 346 10.78 -17.31 35.56
C GLY A 346 11.22 -15.85 35.51
N SER A 347 12.42 -15.56 34.97
CA SER A 347 12.97 -14.20 34.89
C SER A 347 13.52 -13.87 33.49
N CYS A 348 13.41 -12.60 33.11
CA CYS A 348 14.03 -12.09 31.90
C CYS A 348 15.53 -11.92 32.09
N ALA A 349 16.35 -12.58 31.27
CA ALA A 349 17.79 -12.40 31.30
C ALA A 349 18.19 -10.98 30.88
N THR A 350 19.24 -10.42 31.49
CA THR A 350 19.70 -9.04 31.22
C THR A 350 20.06 -8.82 29.73
N SER A 351 20.73 -9.78 29.11
CA SER A 351 21.08 -9.71 27.67
C SER A 351 19.84 -9.60 26.78
N ARG A 352 18.80 -10.37 27.08
CA ARG A 352 17.52 -10.33 26.38
C ARG A 352 16.78 -9.00 26.59
N GLN A 353 16.74 -8.51 27.85
CA GLN A 353 16.15 -7.21 28.14
C GLN A 353 16.86 -6.08 27.37
N ASN A 354 18.19 -6.10 27.36
CA ASN A 354 18.98 -5.11 26.62
C ASN A 354 18.69 -5.15 25.11
N ALA A 355 18.55 -6.35 24.53
CA ALA A 355 18.24 -6.53 23.11
C ALA A 355 16.82 -5.98 22.79
N ILE A 356 15.84 -6.28 23.65
CA ILE A 356 14.47 -5.76 23.54
C ILE A 356 14.46 -4.23 23.66
N ASP A 357 15.15 -3.66 24.62
CA ASP A 357 15.23 -2.21 24.83
C ASP A 357 15.88 -1.51 23.62
N ALA A 358 16.92 -2.11 23.03
CA ALA A 358 17.54 -1.59 21.81
C ALA A 358 16.61 -1.67 20.59
N ALA A 359 15.90 -2.79 20.40
CA ALA A 359 14.91 -2.91 19.33
C ALA A 359 13.82 -1.86 19.45
N ARG A 360 13.31 -1.62 20.68
CA ARG A 360 12.31 -0.58 20.94
C ARG A 360 12.87 0.83 20.68
N ALA A 361 14.11 1.09 21.07
CA ALA A 361 14.78 2.36 20.78
C ALA A 361 14.95 2.61 19.26
N ALA A 362 15.14 1.54 18.47
CA ALA A 362 15.16 1.57 17.00
C ALA A 362 13.74 1.72 16.38
N GLY A 363 12.69 1.74 17.22
CA GLY A 363 11.31 1.91 16.79
C GLY A 363 10.59 0.61 16.42
N ALA A 364 11.10 -0.56 16.84
CA ALA A 364 10.46 -1.84 16.60
C ALA A 364 9.64 -2.32 17.81
N VAL A 365 8.49 -2.95 17.57
CA VAL A 365 7.76 -3.71 18.58
C VAL A 365 8.29 -5.14 18.62
N VAL A 366 8.34 -5.72 19.82
CA VAL A 366 8.72 -7.12 20.03
C VAL A 366 7.50 -7.89 20.55
N VAL A 367 7.01 -8.82 19.76
CA VAL A 367 5.84 -9.66 20.02
C VAL A 367 6.30 -11.04 20.44
N VAL A 368 5.82 -11.55 21.57
CA VAL A 368 6.36 -12.78 22.17
C VAL A 368 5.23 -13.69 22.64
N ALA A 369 5.34 -14.99 22.30
CA ALA A 369 4.47 -16.04 22.78
C ALA A 369 4.64 -16.28 24.29
N THR A 370 3.54 -16.46 25.05
CA THR A 370 3.59 -16.62 26.52
C THR A 370 4.03 -17.99 27.00
N GLY A 371 3.98 -19.02 26.14
CA GLY A 371 4.30 -20.42 26.47
C GLY A 371 3.09 -21.35 26.40
N ASN A 372 3.35 -22.67 26.42
CA ASN A 372 2.36 -23.71 26.14
C ASN A 372 2.25 -24.77 27.24
N ASP A 373 2.51 -24.40 28.49
CA ASP A 373 2.57 -25.31 29.63
C ASP A 373 1.29 -25.32 30.49
N GLY A 374 0.26 -24.52 30.06
CA GLY A 374 -1.00 -24.37 30.80
C GLY A 374 -0.86 -23.68 32.17
N GLN A 375 0.18 -22.86 32.35
CA GLN A 375 0.55 -22.25 33.60
C GLN A 375 -0.06 -20.85 33.78
N VAL A 376 -0.16 -20.42 35.06
CA VAL A 376 -0.56 -19.05 35.43
C VAL A 376 0.66 -18.12 35.56
N THR A 377 1.72 -18.45 34.85
CA THR A 377 2.96 -17.67 34.71
C THR A 377 3.39 -17.68 33.26
N ILE A 378 3.93 -16.57 32.76
CA ILE A 378 4.39 -16.45 31.38
C ILE A 378 5.91 -16.69 31.30
N ASN A 379 6.33 -17.35 30.22
CA ASN A 379 7.70 -17.73 29.98
C ASN A 379 8.58 -16.54 29.55
N SER A 380 9.91 -16.65 29.72
CA SER A 380 10.85 -15.70 29.16
C SER A 380 11.02 -15.99 27.64
N PRO A 381 11.05 -14.94 26.76
CA PRO A 381 11.11 -13.50 27.02
C PRO A 381 9.75 -12.77 27.09
N ALA A 382 8.61 -13.44 27.13
CA ALA A 382 7.32 -12.77 27.27
C ALA A 382 7.22 -11.98 28.60
N ASN A 383 7.91 -12.40 29.64
CA ASN A 383 8.01 -11.69 30.93
C ASN A 383 9.00 -10.53 30.94
N CYS A 384 9.68 -10.22 29.84
CA CYS A 384 10.54 -9.05 29.69
C CYS A 384 9.70 -7.75 29.59
N ARG A 385 10.29 -6.63 30.03
CA ARG A 385 9.61 -5.33 29.92
C ARG A 385 9.53 -4.85 28.47
N GLY A 386 8.44 -4.19 28.12
CA GLY A 386 8.26 -3.52 26.84
C GLY A 386 7.82 -4.40 25.68
N VAL A 387 7.74 -5.73 25.86
CA VAL A 387 7.21 -6.65 24.85
C VAL A 387 5.68 -6.63 24.78
N ILE A 388 5.14 -7.17 23.70
CA ILE A 388 3.72 -7.53 23.58
C ILE A 388 3.64 -9.04 23.82
N ALA A 389 3.35 -9.44 25.06
CA ALA A 389 3.19 -10.84 25.43
C ALA A 389 1.82 -11.35 24.98
N VAL A 390 1.80 -12.40 24.17
CA VAL A 390 0.60 -12.93 23.49
C VAL A 390 0.26 -14.32 24.00
N THR A 391 -0.92 -14.45 24.64
CA THR A 391 -1.53 -15.73 24.96
C THR A 391 -2.43 -16.21 23.83
N ALA A 392 -2.92 -17.45 23.91
CA ALA A 392 -3.72 -18.06 22.85
C ALA A 392 -5.18 -18.28 23.27
N HIS A 393 -6.11 -18.06 22.31
CA HIS A 393 -7.51 -18.46 22.46
C HIS A 393 -7.96 -19.38 21.32
N THR A 394 -9.06 -20.10 21.58
CA THR A 394 -9.71 -21.04 20.69
C THR A 394 -10.69 -20.35 19.74
N VAL A 395 -11.34 -21.11 18.86
CA VAL A 395 -12.41 -20.64 17.96
C VAL A 395 -13.53 -19.95 18.75
N GLU A 396 -13.88 -20.47 19.92
CA GLU A 396 -14.94 -19.96 20.78
C GLU A 396 -14.53 -18.69 21.55
N GLY A 397 -13.26 -18.32 21.51
CA GLY A 397 -12.71 -17.21 22.28
C GLY A 397 -12.40 -17.57 23.74
N ASP A 398 -12.38 -18.87 24.09
CA ASP A 398 -11.88 -19.31 25.37
C ASP A 398 -10.34 -19.35 25.39
N ASN A 399 -9.73 -19.26 26.59
CA ASN A 399 -8.31 -19.55 26.70
C ASN A 399 -8.01 -20.96 26.21
N ALA A 400 -7.01 -21.12 25.37
CA ALA A 400 -6.57 -22.44 24.96
C ALA A 400 -5.96 -23.19 26.16
N SER A 401 -6.32 -24.45 26.34
CA SER A 401 -6.00 -25.22 27.58
C SER A 401 -4.49 -25.36 27.84
N TYR A 402 -3.67 -25.25 26.79
CA TYR A 402 -2.21 -25.27 26.88
C TYR A 402 -1.60 -23.88 27.16
N ALA A 403 -2.32 -22.80 26.87
CA ALA A 403 -1.74 -21.47 26.83
C ALA A 403 -1.41 -20.94 28.22
N ASN A 404 -0.18 -20.47 28.40
CA ASN A 404 0.23 -19.76 29.61
C ASN A 404 -0.45 -18.40 29.66
N VAL A 405 -0.94 -18.05 30.84
CA VAL A 405 -1.53 -16.75 31.19
C VAL A 405 -0.87 -16.23 32.46
N GLY A 406 -0.94 -14.94 32.74
CA GLY A 406 -0.38 -14.41 33.99
C GLY A 406 -0.08 -12.92 33.91
N PRO A 407 0.45 -12.36 35.00
CA PRO A 407 0.87 -10.96 35.03
C PRO A 407 1.87 -10.65 33.90
N GLY A 408 1.62 -9.60 33.12
CA GLY A 408 2.42 -9.22 31.97
C GLY A 408 1.85 -9.66 30.61
N THR A 409 0.88 -10.58 30.58
CA THR A 409 0.15 -10.86 29.32
C THR A 409 -0.47 -9.56 28.80
N ALA A 410 -0.21 -9.23 27.54
CA ALA A 410 -0.71 -8.01 26.93
C ALA A 410 -2.06 -8.22 26.23
N ILE A 411 -2.18 -9.28 25.45
CA ILE A 411 -3.33 -9.55 24.59
C ILE A 411 -3.45 -11.06 24.31
N SER A 412 -4.65 -11.50 23.95
CA SER A 412 -4.92 -12.86 23.46
C SER A 412 -5.16 -12.84 21.96
N ALA A 413 -4.66 -13.84 21.22
CA ALA A 413 -4.85 -13.97 19.78
C ALA A 413 -5.18 -15.41 19.38
N PRO A 414 -5.66 -15.67 18.14
CA PRO A 414 -6.01 -17.02 17.70
C PRO A 414 -4.82 -17.97 17.76
N GLY A 415 -4.86 -18.97 18.60
CA GLY A 415 -3.85 -20.03 18.71
C GLY A 415 -4.42 -21.41 18.48
N GLY A 416 -5.74 -21.53 18.46
CA GLY A 416 -6.45 -22.80 18.24
C GLY A 416 -6.40 -23.77 19.42
N GLY A 417 -6.89 -24.98 19.21
CA GLY A 417 -6.85 -26.06 20.19
C GLY A 417 -8.12 -26.19 21.03
N ASN A 418 -7.96 -26.82 22.19
CA ASN A 418 -9.07 -27.15 23.12
C ASN A 418 -9.30 -25.99 24.11
N CYS A 419 -10.57 -25.84 24.51
CA CYS A 419 -10.94 -24.86 25.53
C CYS A 419 -10.43 -25.25 26.93
N THR A 420 -10.19 -24.29 27.79
CA THR A 420 -9.95 -24.49 29.21
C THR A 420 -11.25 -24.83 29.93
N VAL A 421 -12.37 -24.20 29.53
CA VAL A 421 -13.69 -24.47 30.12
C VAL A 421 -14.34 -25.66 29.41
N ALA A 422 -14.35 -26.81 30.07
CA ALA A 422 -14.90 -28.07 29.52
C ALA A 422 -16.40 -27.97 29.13
N ALA A 423 -17.17 -27.12 29.84
CA ALA A 423 -18.59 -26.91 29.56
C ALA A 423 -18.89 -26.28 28.19
N LEU A 424 -17.88 -25.65 27.54
CA LEU A 424 -18.01 -25.10 26.20
C LEU A 424 -18.02 -26.16 25.09
N ASN A 425 -17.85 -27.47 25.46
CA ASN A 425 -17.84 -28.60 24.53
C ASN A 425 -16.97 -28.40 23.29
N CYS A 426 -15.81 -27.75 23.48
CA CYS A 426 -14.84 -27.54 22.40
C CYS A 426 -14.42 -28.90 21.85
N LEU A 427 -14.59 -29.11 20.54
CA LEU A 427 -14.26 -30.38 19.89
C LEU A 427 -12.76 -30.69 20.00
N PRO A 428 -12.35 -31.94 20.12
CA PRO A 428 -10.95 -32.32 20.18
C PRO A 428 -10.16 -31.82 18.98
N GLN A 429 -8.88 -31.55 19.21
CA GLN A 429 -7.92 -31.17 18.21
C GLN A 429 -7.91 -32.16 17.03
N GLY A 430 -7.94 -31.67 15.79
CA GLY A 430 -7.87 -32.52 14.60
C GLY A 430 -9.16 -33.19 14.16
N SER A 431 -10.30 -32.92 14.77
CA SER A 431 -11.60 -33.38 14.26
C SER A 431 -11.93 -32.66 12.96
N ALA A 432 -11.53 -33.23 11.82
CA ALA A 432 -12.09 -32.88 10.52
C ALA A 432 -13.56 -33.32 10.55
N GLY A 433 -14.47 -32.42 10.90
CA GLY A 433 -15.89 -32.69 10.93
C GLY A 433 -16.51 -32.72 9.55
N ALA A 434 -17.81 -33.01 9.51
CA ALA A 434 -18.64 -32.93 8.32
C ALA A 434 -18.61 -31.53 7.70
N ALA A 435 -19.04 -31.39 6.44
CA ALA A 435 -19.16 -30.13 5.75
C ALA A 435 -19.83 -29.05 6.62
N GLY A 436 -19.23 -27.89 6.71
CA GLY A 436 -19.66 -26.78 7.58
C GLY A 436 -19.00 -26.76 8.97
N THR A 437 -18.00 -27.61 9.23
CA THR A 437 -17.26 -27.65 10.49
C THR A 437 -16.11 -26.64 10.47
N ILE A 438 -15.88 -25.97 11.60
CA ILE A 438 -14.73 -25.07 11.77
C ILE A 438 -13.50 -25.93 12.13
N TYR A 439 -12.38 -25.69 11.40
CA TYR A 439 -11.12 -26.38 11.67
C TYR A 439 -10.41 -25.69 12.84
N ARG A 440 -10.26 -26.36 13.97
CA ARG A 440 -9.83 -25.77 15.24
C ARG A 440 -8.35 -25.47 15.38
N LEU A 441 -7.58 -25.70 14.34
CA LEU A 441 -6.15 -25.38 14.29
C LEU A 441 -5.92 -24.06 13.54
N VAL A 442 -4.79 -23.44 13.74
CA VAL A 442 -4.31 -22.35 12.88
C VAL A 442 -3.65 -22.95 11.65
N PHE A 443 -4.18 -22.65 10.48
CA PHE A 443 -3.77 -23.25 9.21
C PHE A 443 -2.80 -22.31 8.48
N SER A 444 -1.62 -22.82 8.09
CA SER A 444 -0.57 -22.02 7.48
C SER A 444 0.39 -22.87 6.63
N THR A 445 1.38 -22.21 5.99
CA THR A 445 2.43 -22.86 5.20
C THR A 445 3.30 -23.78 6.05
N SER A 446 3.76 -24.90 5.47
CA SER A 446 4.59 -25.89 6.15
C SER A 446 5.26 -26.81 5.12
N SER A 447 5.90 -27.90 5.59
CA SER A 447 6.41 -28.98 4.76
C SER A 447 5.92 -30.34 5.29
N ASP A 448 5.76 -31.32 4.40
CA ASP A 448 5.49 -32.72 4.77
C ASP A 448 6.77 -33.54 4.99
N GLY A 449 7.94 -32.89 4.88
CA GLY A 449 9.23 -33.52 5.16
C GLY A 449 9.36 -33.94 6.63
N MET A 450 9.68 -35.22 6.84
CA MET A 450 9.83 -35.75 8.21
C MET A 450 11.18 -35.41 8.82
N ARG A 451 12.15 -35.10 7.98
CA ARG A 451 13.54 -34.78 8.39
C ARG A 451 14.07 -33.63 7.50
N GLU A 452 15.01 -33.94 6.60
CA GLU A 452 15.67 -32.95 5.75
C GLU A 452 14.71 -32.31 4.75
N PRO A 453 14.95 -31.04 4.32
CA PRO A 453 14.11 -30.33 3.34
C PRO A 453 14.00 -31.05 1.99
N GLY A 454 15.05 -31.74 1.56
CA GLY A 454 15.12 -32.41 0.26
C GLY A 454 14.11 -33.56 0.07
N THR A 455 13.47 -34.03 1.14
CA THR A 455 12.43 -35.07 1.10
C THR A 455 11.02 -34.50 1.28
N GLY A 456 10.88 -33.22 1.67
CA GLY A 456 9.64 -32.54 1.92
C GLY A 456 9.09 -31.79 0.71
N ARG A 457 7.76 -31.66 0.64
CA ARG A 457 7.05 -30.82 -0.33
C ARG A 457 6.39 -29.66 0.41
N PRO A 458 6.22 -28.50 -0.23
CA PRO A 458 5.38 -27.43 0.30
C PRO A 458 3.96 -27.95 0.53
N VAL A 459 3.46 -27.78 1.75
CA VAL A 459 2.09 -28.15 2.14
C VAL A 459 1.51 -27.11 3.12
N PHE A 460 0.22 -27.22 3.38
CA PHE A 460 -0.46 -26.40 4.37
C PHE A 460 -0.93 -27.28 5.51
N LEU A 461 -0.54 -26.95 6.72
CA LEU A 461 -0.86 -27.72 7.91
C LEU A 461 -1.49 -26.84 9.00
N GLY A 462 -2.31 -27.47 9.84
CA GLY A 462 -2.84 -26.85 11.04
C GLY A 462 -1.93 -27.13 12.24
N LYS A 463 -1.62 -26.08 13.01
CA LYS A 463 -0.91 -26.18 14.30
C LYS A 463 -1.67 -25.44 15.39
N VAL A 464 -1.29 -25.68 16.64
CA VAL A 464 -1.78 -24.97 17.82
C VAL A 464 -0.60 -24.46 18.64
N GLY A 465 -0.82 -23.38 19.36
CA GLY A 465 0.19 -22.83 20.25
C GLY A 465 0.07 -21.31 20.40
N THR A 466 0.63 -20.80 21.47
CA THR A 466 0.90 -19.36 21.61
C THR A 466 1.89 -18.88 20.52
N SER A 467 2.65 -19.81 19.96
CA SER A 467 3.50 -19.60 18.77
C SER A 467 2.70 -19.26 17.51
N MET A 468 1.44 -19.72 17.40
CA MET A 468 0.53 -19.37 16.30
C MET A 468 -0.27 -18.10 16.62
N ALA A 469 -0.47 -17.79 17.89
CA ALA A 469 -1.14 -16.57 18.34
C ALA A 469 -0.25 -15.31 18.13
N ALA A 470 1.03 -15.39 18.47
CA ALA A 470 1.98 -14.26 18.34
C ALA A 470 2.05 -13.69 16.92
N PRO A 471 2.17 -14.49 15.83
CA PRO A 471 2.22 -13.96 14.47
C PRO A 471 0.94 -13.25 14.01
N HIS A 472 -0.23 -13.54 14.58
CA HIS A 472 -1.43 -12.75 14.33
C HIS A 472 -1.28 -11.32 14.84
N VAL A 473 -0.76 -11.15 16.07
CA VAL A 473 -0.48 -9.82 16.63
C VAL A 473 0.62 -9.11 15.84
N SER A 474 1.66 -9.85 15.43
CA SER A 474 2.75 -9.31 14.59
C SER A 474 2.23 -8.84 13.24
N GLY A 475 1.34 -9.59 12.59
CA GLY A 475 0.70 -9.20 11.34
C GLY A 475 -0.17 -7.95 11.49
N VAL A 476 -1.01 -7.86 12.55
CA VAL A 476 -1.81 -6.65 12.79
C VAL A 476 -0.93 -5.46 13.14
N ALA A 477 0.16 -5.64 13.87
CA ALA A 477 1.16 -4.58 14.07
C ALA A 477 1.78 -4.13 12.75
N ALA A 478 2.09 -5.06 11.82
CA ALA A 478 2.59 -4.71 10.48
C ALA A 478 1.56 -3.89 9.69
N LEU A 479 0.25 -4.20 9.80
CA LEU A 479 -0.81 -3.40 9.20
C LEU A 479 -0.85 -1.96 9.77
N LEU A 480 -0.65 -1.80 11.08
CA LEU A 480 -0.53 -0.49 11.72
C LEU A 480 0.67 0.29 11.21
N PHE A 481 1.87 -0.33 11.15
CA PHE A 481 3.08 0.31 10.65
C PHE A 481 3.04 0.59 9.15
N ALA A 482 2.35 -0.22 8.35
CA ALA A 482 2.11 0.07 6.93
C ALA A 482 1.29 1.34 6.73
N ARG A 483 0.32 1.61 7.62
CA ARG A 483 -0.48 2.86 7.61
C ARG A 483 0.23 4.03 8.25
N MET A 484 1.04 3.79 9.26
CA MET A 484 1.71 4.81 10.06
C MET A 484 3.13 4.36 10.44
N PRO A 485 4.11 4.47 9.52
CA PRO A 485 5.49 4.01 9.75
C PRO A 485 6.22 4.74 10.90
N THR A 486 5.69 5.87 11.32
CA THR A 486 6.23 6.74 12.37
C THR A 486 5.77 6.37 13.78
N LEU A 487 4.81 5.45 13.93
CA LEU A 487 4.32 5.01 15.24
C LEU A 487 5.46 4.60 16.17
N LYS A 488 5.32 5.00 17.44
CA LYS A 488 6.21 4.51 18.49
C LYS A 488 5.79 3.11 18.95
N PRO A 489 6.74 2.26 19.40
CA PRO A 489 6.43 0.91 19.86
C PRO A 489 5.36 0.85 20.96
N ASP A 490 5.44 1.75 21.95
CA ASP A 490 4.45 1.79 23.03
C ASP A 490 3.07 2.25 22.54
N THR A 491 3.02 3.15 21.59
CA THR A 491 1.78 3.59 20.96
C THR A 491 1.13 2.44 20.19
N ALA A 492 1.91 1.70 19.39
CA ALA A 492 1.41 0.53 18.66
C ALA A 492 0.87 -0.54 19.63
N LYS A 493 1.60 -0.85 20.72
CA LYS A 493 1.12 -1.72 21.81
C LYS A 493 -0.18 -1.19 22.43
N GLY A 494 -0.23 0.11 22.74
CA GLY A 494 -1.41 0.76 23.30
C GLY A 494 -2.64 0.67 22.41
N ILE A 495 -2.49 0.85 21.09
CA ILE A 495 -3.57 0.67 20.11
C ILE A 495 -4.08 -0.78 20.15
N LEU A 496 -3.19 -1.77 20.02
CA LEU A 496 -3.55 -3.19 20.00
C LEU A 496 -4.31 -3.60 21.27
N THR A 497 -3.85 -3.17 22.44
CA THR A 497 -4.48 -3.52 23.72
C THR A 497 -5.79 -2.75 23.95
N ALA A 498 -5.85 -1.46 23.63
CA ALA A 498 -7.06 -0.67 23.81
C ALA A 498 -8.19 -1.03 22.83
N SER A 499 -7.86 -1.63 21.70
CA SER A 499 -8.82 -2.11 20.69
C SER A 499 -9.23 -3.56 20.88
N ALA A 500 -8.65 -4.28 21.85
CA ALA A 500 -8.97 -5.68 22.09
C ALA A 500 -10.46 -5.87 22.45
N ARG A 501 -11.06 -6.95 21.91
CA ARG A 501 -12.45 -7.31 22.22
C ARG A 501 -12.53 -8.04 23.57
N PRO A 502 -13.61 -7.83 24.34
CA PRO A 502 -13.82 -8.61 25.55
C PRO A 502 -13.96 -10.10 25.24
N PHE A 503 -13.56 -10.94 26.18
CA PHE A 503 -13.78 -12.37 26.11
C PHE A 503 -15.28 -12.70 26.22
N PRO A 504 -15.80 -13.72 25.50
CA PRO A 504 -17.18 -14.14 25.59
C PRO A 504 -17.54 -14.59 27.02
N SER A 505 -18.76 -14.30 27.43
CA SER A 505 -19.26 -14.74 28.75
C SER A 505 -19.20 -16.26 28.90
N GLY A 506 -18.80 -16.74 30.07
CA GLY A 506 -18.65 -18.17 30.37
C GLY A 506 -17.29 -18.77 30.00
N THR A 507 -16.40 -17.99 29.35
CA THR A 507 -15.02 -18.42 29.06
C THR A 507 -14.12 -18.25 30.28
N TYR A 508 -12.96 -18.94 30.28
CA TYR A 508 -11.98 -18.86 31.36
C TYR A 508 -11.59 -17.41 31.64
N CYS A 509 -11.18 -16.68 30.61
CA CYS A 509 -10.69 -15.30 30.76
C CYS A 509 -11.79 -14.29 31.15
N ALA A 510 -13.04 -14.52 30.74
CA ALA A 510 -14.17 -13.69 31.18
C ALA A 510 -14.48 -13.87 32.68
N GLY A 511 -14.14 -15.04 33.24
CA GLY A 511 -14.25 -15.31 34.68
C GLY A 511 -13.12 -14.74 35.55
N HIS A 512 -12.07 -14.17 34.94
CA HIS A 512 -10.89 -13.67 35.65
C HIS A 512 -10.62 -12.20 35.31
N SER A 513 -10.96 -11.30 36.25
CA SER A 513 -10.78 -9.86 36.10
C SER A 513 -9.40 -9.34 36.53
N ASP A 514 -8.47 -10.23 36.90
CA ASP A 514 -7.13 -9.89 37.40
C ASP A 514 -6.11 -9.56 36.28
N GLY A 515 -6.56 -9.49 35.03
CA GLY A 515 -5.72 -9.14 33.86
C GLY A 515 -4.78 -10.24 33.41
N ARG A 516 -4.86 -11.45 33.96
CA ARG A 516 -3.97 -12.59 33.58
C ARG A 516 -4.02 -12.97 32.11
N CYS A 517 -5.14 -12.72 31.43
CA CYS A 517 -5.32 -13.00 30.02
C CYS A 517 -5.04 -11.77 29.10
N GLY A 518 -4.53 -10.68 29.66
CA GLY A 518 -4.31 -9.42 28.94
C GLY A 518 -5.60 -8.60 28.76
N ALA A 519 -5.52 -7.65 27.82
CA ALA A 519 -6.60 -6.67 27.60
C ALA A 519 -7.86 -7.26 26.92
N GLY A 520 -7.77 -8.46 26.33
CA GLY A 520 -8.84 -9.10 25.58
C GLY A 520 -8.33 -9.80 24.33
N MET A 521 -9.25 -10.11 23.41
CA MET A 521 -8.96 -10.81 22.15
C MET A 521 -8.60 -9.80 21.05
N LEU A 522 -7.60 -10.13 20.25
CA LEU A 522 -7.15 -9.33 19.09
C LEU A 522 -8.31 -9.03 18.14
N ASP A 523 -8.41 -7.76 17.71
CA ASP A 523 -9.34 -7.30 16.68
C ASP A 523 -8.65 -6.32 15.73
N ALA A 524 -8.34 -6.76 14.53
CA ALA A 524 -7.64 -5.96 13.54
C ALA A 524 -8.43 -4.72 13.10
N LYS A 525 -9.76 -4.85 12.93
CA LYS A 525 -10.61 -3.73 12.50
C LYS A 525 -10.62 -2.62 13.55
N ARG A 526 -10.86 -2.97 14.81
CA ARG A 526 -10.83 -2.00 15.92
C ARG A 526 -9.47 -1.33 16.08
N ALA A 527 -8.36 -2.08 15.82
CA ALA A 527 -7.02 -1.51 15.89
C ALA A 527 -6.79 -0.45 14.82
N LEU A 528 -7.21 -0.69 13.58
CA LEU A 528 -7.11 0.29 12.50
C LEU A 528 -8.07 1.47 12.67
N ASP A 529 -9.27 1.25 13.20
CA ASP A 529 -10.20 2.32 13.54
C ASP A 529 -9.60 3.23 14.63
N ARG A 530 -9.01 2.62 15.67
CA ARG A 530 -8.35 3.37 16.74
C ARG A 530 -7.16 4.19 16.23
N LEU A 531 -6.37 3.64 15.30
CA LEU A 531 -5.31 4.38 14.61
C LEU A 531 -5.88 5.63 13.90
N ALA A 532 -6.97 5.47 13.15
CA ALA A 532 -7.61 6.57 12.43
C ALA A 532 -8.21 7.62 13.38
N GLU A 533 -8.81 7.20 14.50
CA GLU A 533 -9.34 8.08 15.53
C GLU A 533 -8.27 8.98 16.17
N LEU A 534 -7.04 8.48 16.33
CA LEU A 534 -5.94 9.20 16.96
C LEU A 534 -5.11 10.03 15.97
N THR A 535 -5.26 9.78 14.65
CA THR A 535 -4.52 10.51 13.61
C THR A 535 -5.02 11.95 13.47
N PRO A 536 -4.14 12.98 13.46
CA PRO A 536 -4.54 14.38 13.30
C PRO A 536 -5.31 14.61 11.98
N ALA A 537 -6.21 15.59 11.98
CA ALA A 537 -6.83 16.06 10.75
C ALA A 537 -6.00 17.21 10.16
N VAL A 538 -5.67 17.12 8.85
CA VAL A 538 -4.86 18.14 8.16
C VAL A 538 -5.51 18.55 6.85
N THR A 539 -5.34 19.83 6.50
CA THR A 539 -5.61 20.35 5.16
C THR A 539 -4.43 21.20 4.71
N ALA A 540 -4.24 21.34 3.40
CA ALA A 540 -3.26 22.26 2.83
C ALA A 540 -3.80 22.86 1.54
N ALA A 541 -3.46 24.13 1.27
CA ALA A 541 -3.90 24.85 0.08
C ALA A 541 -2.82 25.83 -0.41
N GLY A 542 -2.82 26.08 -1.70
CA GLY A 542 -2.11 27.21 -2.33
C GLY A 542 -3.05 28.41 -2.50
N PRO A 543 -2.52 29.60 -2.84
CA PRO A 543 -3.33 30.80 -3.07
C PRO A 543 -4.20 30.69 -4.33
N ALA A 544 -3.72 29.97 -5.35
CA ALA A 544 -4.40 29.70 -6.61
C ALA A 544 -3.79 28.45 -7.28
N PRO A 545 -4.52 27.79 -8.21
CA PRO A 545 -3.96 26.68 -8.99
C PRO A 545 -2.79 27.08 -9.89
N ILE A 546 -2.81 28.33 -10.39
CA ILE A 546 -1.78 28.93 -11.23
C ILE A 546 -1.22 30.15 -10.51
N VAL A 547 0.10 30.25 -10.43
CA VAL A 547 0.84 31.38 -9.85
C VAL A 547 1.85 31.90 -10.86
N ARG A 548 2.13 33.19 -10.83
CA ARG A 548 3.10 33.82 -11.76
C ARG A 548 4.52 33.42 -11.42
N ILE A 549 5.33 33.14 -12.44
CA ILE A 549 6.80 32.98 -12.28
C ILE A 549 7.38 34.21 -11.61
N GLY A 550 8.37 34.01 -10.72
CA GLY A 550 9.03 35.09 -9.97
C GLY A 550 8.19 35.69 -8.84
N SER A 551 6.89 35.34 -8.72
CA SER A 551 6.06 35.85 -7.62
C SER A 551 6.33 35.12 -6.31
N THR A 552 6.08 35.80 -5.20
CA THR A 552 6.07 35.17 -3.88
C THR A 552 4.76 34.44 -3.68
N VAL A 553 4.85 33.16 -3.28
CA VAL A 553 3.72 32.26 -3.05
C VAL A 553 3.69 31.87 -1.59
N ASP A 554 2.56 32.12 -0.93
CA ASP A 554 2.27 31.65 0.42
C ASP A 554 1.38 30.41 0.35
N LEU A 555 1.86 29.30 0.91
CA LEU A 555 1.02 28.12 1.15
C LEU A 555 0.37 28.24 2.51
N THR A 556 -0.75 27.55 2.69
CA THR A 556 -1.48 27.53 3.95
C THR A 556 -1.82 26.10 4.35
N ALA A 557 -1.82 25.81 5.63
CA ALA A 557 -2.30 24.54 6.16
C ALA A 557 -3.12 24.73 7.43
N THR A 558 -3.96 23.74 7.73
CA THR A 558 -4.54 23.56 9.05
C THR A 558 -4.19 22.19 9.60
N ALA A 559 -4.02 22.09 10.89
CA ALA A 559 -3.80 20.82 11.57
C ALA A 559 -4.54 20.84 12.90
N THR A 560 -5.38 19.82 13.13
CA THR A 560 -6.18 19.71 14.36
C THR A 560 -5.87 18.36 15.00
N PRO A 561 -5.37 18.35 16.27
CA PRO A 561 -5.20 17.11 17.00
C PRO A 561 -6.55 16.41 17.20
N LYS A 562 -6.54 15.08 17.21
CA LYS A 562 -7.74 14.30 17.51
C LYS A 562 -7.94 14.16 19.02
N PRO A 563 -9.20 14.02 19.49
CA PRO A 563 -9.48 13.73 20.89
C PRO A 563 -8.77 12.45 21.37
N GLY A 564 -8.06 12.54 22.50
CA GLY A 564 -7.27 11.44 23.06
C GLY A 564 -5.85 11.29 22.51
N GLY A 565 -5.46 12.06 21.48
CA GLY A 565 -4.08 12.22 21.04
C GLY A 565 -3.38 13.37 21.78
N LEU A 566 -2.06 13.50 21.57
CA LEU A 566 -1.30 14.64 22.08
C LEU A 566 -1.73 15.93 21.37
N GLN A 567 -1.89 17.01 22.16
CA GLN A 567 -2.38 18.30 21.64
C GLN A 567 -1.27 19.10 20.93
N THR A 568 0.00 18.74 21.11
CA THR A 568 1.12 19.42 20.48
C THR A 568 1.49 18.72 19.18
N LEU A 569 1.40 19.48 18.09
CA LEU A 569 1.77 19.01 16.76
C LEU A 569 3.04 19.73 16.28
N THR A 570 3.88 19.01 15.58
CA THR A 570 5.00 19.53 14.78
C THR A 570 4.63 19.52 13.30
N TYR A 571 5.15 20.47 12.55
CA TYR A 571 4.80 20.68 11.15
C TYR A 571 6.01 20.55 10.24
N ARG A 572 5.80 20.05 9.03
CA ARG A 572 6.82 20.01 7.99
C ARG A 572 6.20 20.12 6.60
N TRP A 573 6.78 21.01 5.79
CA TRP A 573 6.51 21.06 4.37
C TRP A 573 7.70 20.55 3.59
N GLN A 574 7.42 19.87 2.48
CA GLN A 574 8.43 19.34 1.57
C GLN A 574 7.95 19.49 0.13
N GLN A 575 8.80 19.91 -0.76
CA GLN A 575 8.53 19.80 -2.18
C GLN A 575 8.60 18.32 -2.59
N VAL A 576 7.58 17.85 -3.29
CA VAL A 576 7.46 16.45 -3.76
C VAL A 576 7.92 16.33 -5.21
N SER A 577 7.57 17.31 -6.04
CA SER A 577 7.94 17.34 -7.46
C SER A 577 7.93 18.75 -8.04
N GLY A 578 8.50 18.88 -9.24
CA GLY A 578 8.59 20.11 -10.00
C GLY A 578 9.95 20.79 -9.92
N PRO A 579 10.14 21.93 -10.62
CA PRO A 579 11.34 22.75 -10.53
C PRO A 579 11.67 23.10 -9.08
N ALA A 580 12.93 22.94 -8.68
CA ALA A 580 13.37 23.11 -7.29
C ALA A 580 13.12 24.53 -6.77
N VAL A 581 12.50 24.63 -5.60
CA VAL A 581 12.32 25.89 -4.88
C VAL A 581 12.80 25.79 -3.44
N THR A 582 13.16 26.91 -2.84
CA THR A 582 13.49 27.00 -1.42
C THR A 582 12.26 27.44 -0.64
N LEU A 583 11.77 26.57 0.25
CA LEU A 583 10.72 26.90 1.18
C LEU A 583 11.33 27.62 2.39
N THR A 584 10.77 28.77 2.75
CA THR A 584 11.02 29.44 4.02
C THR A 584 9.86 29.15 4.98
N ASN A 585 10.15 29.06 6.28
CA ASN A 585 9.17 28.71 7.33
C ASN A 585 8.49 27.33 7.09
N ASP A 586 9.24 26.36 6.55
CA ASP A 586 8.75 25.03 6.19
C ASP A 586 8.27 24.17 7.38
N THR A 587 8.49 24.65 8.61
CA THR A 587 8.02 24.06 9.87
C THR A 587 6.83 24.79 10.49
N THR A 588 6.17 25.65 9.74
CA THR A 588 4.98 26.41 10.18
C THR A 588 3.75 26.06 9.33
N LEU A 589 2.59 26.59 9.71
CA LEU A 589 1.35 26.43 8.93
C LEU A 589 1.33 27.29 7.66
N GLN A 590 2.27 28.24 7.50
CA GLN A 590 2.31 29.20 6.40
C GLN A 590 3.74 29.35 5.84
N PRO A 591 4.23 28.38 5.08
CA PRO A 591 5.52 28.51 4.41
C PRO A 591 5.40 29.40 3.17
N ARG A 592 6.54 29.89 2.71
CA ARG A 592 6.64 30.78 1.56
C ARG A 592 7.76 30.32 0.62
N PHE A 593 7.55 30.52 -0.68
CA PHE A 593 8.59 30.34 -1.69
C PHE A 593 8.43 31.36 -2.83
N THR A 594 9.46 31.49 -3.67
CA THR A 594 9.39 32.25 -4.93
C THR A 594 9.10 31.26 -6.07
N ALA A 595 8.07 31.52 -6.86
CA ALA A 595 7.73 30.71 -8.02
C ALA A 595 8.89 30.63 -9.01
N PRO A 596 9.31 29.44 -9.44
CA PRO A 596 10.54 29.26 -10.24
C PRO A 596 10.41 29.83 -11.66
N THR A 597 11.58 30.15 -12.26
CA THR A 597 11.72 30.48 -13.66
C THR A 597 12.80 29.57 -14.26
N PRO A 598 12.55 28.77 -15.28
CA PRO A 598 11.22 28.58 -15.90
C PRO A 598 10.19 27.98 -14.94
N GLY A 599 8.91 28.17 -15.25
CA GLY A 599 7.80 27.65 -14.47
C GLY A 599 7.60 26.14 -14.62
N GLY A 600 6.42 25.68 -14.29
CA GLY A 600 6.04 24.28 -14.38
C GLY A 600 5.13 23.82 -13.23
N ALA A 601 4.72 22.57 -13.29
CA ALA A 601 3.92 21.94 -12.23
C ALA A 601 4.76 21.76 -10.95
N LEU A 602 4.19 22.13 -9.81
CA LEU A 602 4.80 22.05 -8.49
C LEU A 602 3.89 21.24 -7.57
N SER A 603 4.48 20.38 -6.76
CA SER A 603 3.75 19.62 -5.73
C SER A 603 4.45 19.76 -4.40
N PHE A 604 3.68 20.09 -3.35
CA PHE A 604 4.16 20.24 -1.98
C PHE A 604 3.35 19.36 -1.05
N ARG A 605 4.03 18.72 -0.08
CA ARG A 605 3.40 17.94 0.98
C ARG A 605 3.54 18.66 2.30
N PHE A 606 2.43 18.90 2.95
CA PHE A 606 2.35 19.28 4.36
C PHE A 606 2.18 18.03 5.22
N THR A 607 2.91 17.92 6.32
CA THR A 607 2.78 16.86 7.31
C THR A 607 2.70 17.47 8.69
N ALA A 608 1.70 17.06 9.48
CA ALA A 608 1.62 17.34 10.90
C ALA A 608 1.77 16.03 11.67
N SER A 609 2.60 16.03 12.72
CA SER A 609 2.86 14.86 13.56
C SER A 609 2.97 15.22 15.02
N ASP A 610 2.59 14.27 15.91
CA ASP A 610 2.76 14.37 17.33
C ASP A 610 3.95 13.53 17.84
N ALA A 611 4.22 13.59 19.13
CA ALA A 611 5.33 12.86 19.76
C ALA A 611 5.09 11.35 19.88
N ASP A 612 3.86 10.86 19.76
CA ASP A 612 3.51 9.43 19.75
C ASP A 612 3.66 8.79 18.36
N GLY A 613 3.97 9.61 17.34
CA GLY A 613 4.21 9.20 15.98
C GLY A 613 2.96 9.19 15.10
N PHE A 614 1.82 9.68 15.58
CA PHE A 614 0.67 9.91 14.70
C PHE A 614 0.98 11.04 13.74
N ALA A 615 0.82 10.80 12.45
CA ALA A 615 1.10 11.78 11.42
C ALA A 615 0.04 11.75 10.33
N ALA A 616 -0.31 12.92 9.81
CA ALA A 616 -1.17 13.07 8.65
C ALA A 616 -0.55 14.03 7.66
N SER A 617 -0.83 13.83 6.38
CA SER A 617 -0.30 14.67 5.31
C SER A 617 -1.38 15.10 4.33
N SER A 618 -1.21 16.29 3.77
CA SER A 618 -2.00 16.83 2.66
C SER A 618 -1.08 17.33 1.57
N VAL A 619 -1.49 17.21 0.31
CA VAL A 619 -0.69 17.61 -0.86
C VAL A 619 -1.33 18.80 -1.54
N VAL A 620 -0.51 19.79 -1.90
CA VAL A 620 -0.90 20.95 -2.70
C VAL A 620 -0.23 20.84 -4.06
N ASN A 621 -1.02 20.92 -5.11
CA ASN A 621 -0.54 20.99 -6.47
C ASN A 621 -0.86 22.37 -7.04
N LEU A 622 0.12 23.01 -7.69
CA LEU A 622 -0.05 24.27 -8.39
C LEU A 622 0.92 24.33 -9.57
N ARG A 623 0.72 25.30 -10.48
CA ARG A 623 1.60 25.55 -11.60
C ARG A 623 2.18 26.96 -11.49
N ALA A 624 3.49 27.09 -11.57
CA ALA A 624 4.14 28.36 -11.86
C ALA A 624 4.06 28.59 -13.38
N ASN A 625 3.50 29.72 -13.80
CA ASN A 625 3.21 30.01 -15.21
C ASN A 625 3.70 31.41 -15.59
N GLY A 626 4.45 31.49 -16.68
CA GLY A 626 4.78 32.73 -17.38
C GLY A 626 3.75 33.04 -18.45
N LEU A 627 3.55 34.31 -18.80
CA LEU A 627 2.66 34.65 -19.89
C LEU A 627 3.34 34.50 -21.24
N PRO A 628 2.68 33.93 -22.23
CA PRO A 628 3.16 33.91 -23.59
C PRO A 628 3.19 35.33 -24.16
N SER A 629 4.16 35.62 -24.99
CA SER A 629 4.36 36.91 -25.65
C SER A 629 4.47 36.75 -27.16
N ILE A 630 4.08 37.79 -27.91
CA ILE A 630 4.23 37.86 -29.35
C ILE A 630 5.39 38.75 -29.68
N ALA A 631 6.28 38.35 -30.61
CA ALA A 631 7.32 39.16 -31.17
C ALA A 631 6.70 40.37 -31.93
N THR A 632 7.44 41.48 -31.98
CA THR A 632 6.98 42.69 -32.69
C THR A 632 6.58 42.37 -34.12
N LEU A 633 5.34 42.72 -34.47
CA LEU A 633 4.77 42.50 -35.79
C LEU A 633 5.13 43.65 -36.72
N THR A 634 5.59 43.32 -37.94
CA THR A 634 5.84 44.32 -39.01
C THR A 634 4.50 44.57 -39.74
N PRO A 635 4.00 45.83 -39.81
CA PRO A 635 2.77 46.14 -40.50
C PRO A 635 2.86 45.80 -42.01
N PRO A 636 2.06 44.91 -42.58
CA PRO A 636 2.10 44.59 -44.00
C PRO A 636 1.34 45.66 -44.83
N THR A 637 1.83 45.87 -46.07
CA THR A 637 1.17 46.73 -47.03
C THR A 637 0.88 45.96 -48.32
N ALA A 638 -0.24 46.27 -48.98
CA ALA A 638 -0.59 45.72 -50.27
C ALA A 638 -1.31 46.80 -51.12
N THR A 639 -1.40 46.56 -52.43
CA THR A 639 -2.29 47.29 -53.33
C THR A 639 -3.66 46.58 -53.39
N THR A 640 -4.77 47.31 -53.54
CA THR A 640 -6.11 46.74 -53.70
C THR A 640 -6.13 45.62 -54.73
N GLY A 641 -6.64 44.44 -54.33
CA GLY A 641 -6.64 43.22 -55.14
C GLY A 641 -5.38 42.36 -55.02
N GLY A 642 -4.32 42.85 -54.39
CA GLY A 642 -3.11 42.09 -54.10
C GLY A 642 -3.23 41.23 -52.84
N PRO A 643 -2.34 40.22 -52.69
CA PRO A 643 -2.33 39.36 -51.50
C PRO A 643 -1.59 40.02 -50.33
N VAL A 644 -2.03 39.70 -49.12
CA VAL A 644 -1.34 40.02 -47.85
C VAL A 644 -1.06 38.74 -47.09
N PHE A 645 0.19 38.54 -46.71
CA PHE A 645 0.61 37.44 -45.86
C PHE A 645 1.48 37.96 -44.72
N PHE A 646 1.28 37.45 -43.53
CA PHE A 646 2.23 37.58 -42.43
C PHE A 646 2.08 36.41 -41.47
N ARG A 647 3.09 36.17 -40.67
CA ARG A 647 3.09 35.13 -39.65
C ARG A 647 3.40 35.73 -38.29
N VAL A 648 2.63 35.34 -37.31
CA VAL A 648 2.86 35.67 -35.89
C VAL A 648 3.77 34.62 -35.30
N SER A 649 4.78 35.07 -34.55
CA SER A 649 5.64 34.16 -33.74
C SER A 649 5.52 34.57 -32.27
N GLY A 650 5.17 33.66 -31.43
CA GLY A 650 5.12 33.84 -29.98
C GLY A 650 6.14 32.95 -29.29
N THR A 651 6.52 33.35 -28.09
CA THR A 651 7.36 32.57 -27.17
C THR A 651 6.73 32.55 -25.81
N ASP A 652 6.94 31.43 -25.12
CA ASP A 652 6.51 31.22 -23.74
C ASP A 652 7.74 31.05 -22.84
N PRO A 653 7.78 31.69 -21.65
CA PRO A 653 8.91 31.58 -20.71
C PRO A 653 9.14 30.18 -20.15
N ASP A 654 8.10 29.35 -20.14
CA ASP A 654 8.10 27.99 -19.58
C ASP A 654 8.28 26.93 -20.67
N GLY A 655 8.30 27.36 -21.95
CA GLY A 655 8.44 26.52 -23.12
C GLY A 655 7.13 25.87 -23.55
N ASP A 656 6.00 26.35 -23.07
CA ASP A 656 4.68 25.83 -23.47
C ASP A 656 4.34 26.21 -24.92
N PRO A 657 3.60 25.37 -25.67
CA PRO A 657 3.18 25.69 -27.03
C PRO A 657 2.25 26.90 -27.07
N VAL A 658 2.61 27.91 -27.88
CA VAL A 658 1.81 29.13 -28.04
C VAL A 658 0.82 28.97 -29.19
N SER A 659 -0.46 29.17 -28.89
CA SER A 659 -1.56 29.33 -29.85
C SER A 659 -2.05 30.77 -29.89
N TYR A 660 -2.86 31.12 -30.89
CA TYR A 660 -3.26 32.52 -31.12
C TYR A 660 -4.75 32.61 -31.41
N ALA A 661 -5.40 33.62 -30.83
CA ALA A 661 -6.75 34.04 -31.21
C ALA A 661 -6.67 35.39 -31.90
N ALA A 662 -7.32 35.57 -33.07
CA ALA A 662 -7.34 36.83 -33.80
C ALA A 662 -8.75 37.41 -33.85
N THR A 663 -8.87 38.73 -33.67
CA THR A 663 -10.09 39.49 -33.88
C THR A 663 -9.82 40.67 -34.85
N GLY A 664 -10.86 41.16 -35.51
CA GLY A 664 -10.69 42.22 -36.54
C GLY A 664 -10.13 41.66 -37.86
N VAL A 665 -10.17 40.37 -38.10
CA VAL A 665 -9.78 39.73 -39.36
C VAL A 665 -10.70 40.22 -40.47
N PRO A 666 -10.16 40.88 -41.56
CA PRO A 666 -10.99 41.41 -42.65
C PRO A 666 -11.77 40.32 -43.36
N SER A 667 -12.94 40.73 -43.94
CA SER A 667 -13.72 39.81 -44.77
C SER A 667 -12.89 39.27 -45.95
N GLY A 668 -12.92 37.95 -46.13
CA GLY A 668 -12.15 37.24 -47.15
C GLY A 668 -10.69 36.91 -46.74
N ALA A 669 -10.25 37.34 -45.56
CA ALA A 669 -9.00 36.92 -44.98
C ALA A 669 -9.17 35.68 -44.03
N THR A 670 -8.13 34.96 -43.82
CA THR A 670 -8.07 33.82 -42.88
C THR A 670 -6.93 33.98 -41.90
N PHE A 671 -7.11 33.47 -40.69
CA PHE A 671 -6.05 33.40 -39.68
C PHE A 671 -6.03 32.01 -39.09
N ASN A 672 -4.86 31.39 -39.06
CA ASN A 672 -4.67 30.07 -38.43
C ASN A 672 -4.14 30.23 -37.01
N GLY A 673 -4.97 29.93 -36.01
CA GLY A 673 -4.62 30.11 -34.60
C GLY A 673 -3.52 29.15 -34.08
N THR A 674 -3.19 28.08 -34.79
CA THR A 674 -2.09 27.16 -34.39
C THR A 674 -0.75 27.57 -35.00
N THR A 675 -0.75 27.99 -36.29
CA THR A 675 0.50 28.32 -37.01
C THR A 675 0.81 29.82 -36.96
N GLY A 676 -0.13 30.64 -36.56
CA GLY A 676 -0.02 32.12 -36.56
C GLY A 676 -0.05 32.74 -37.95
N GLU A 677 -0.45 32.00 -38.99
CA GLU A 677 -0.46 32.47 -40.39
C GLU A 677 -1.75 33.22 -40.69
N PHE A 678 -1.55 34.46 -41.19
CA PHE A 678 -2.59 35.29 -41.77
C PHE A 678 -2.46 35.26 -43.28
N ALA A 679 -3.57 35.07 -43.98
CA ALA A 679 -3.64 35.06 -45.43
C ALA A 679 -4.87 35.84 -45.91
N TRP A 680 -4.67 36.84 -46.77
CA TRP A 680 -5.75 37.57 -47.44
C TRP A 680 -5.40 37.66 -48.92
N MET A 681 -5.95 36.73 -49.73
CA MET A 681 -5.56 36.52 -51.12
C MET A 681 -5.98 37.68 -52.05
N ASN A 682 -7.01 38.43 -51.69
CA ASN A 682 -7.54 39.53 -52.49
C ASN A 682 -7.93 40.68 -51.55
N ALA A 683 -6.95 41.44 -51.10
CA ALA A 683 -7.16 42.53 -50.14
C ALA A 683 -7.93 43.69 -50.75
N THR A 684 -9.18 43.88 -50.34
CA THR A 684 -10.11 44.91 -50.86
C THR A 684 -11.20 45.21 -49.83
N PRO A 685 -11.68 46.48 -49.77
CA PRO A 685 -11.25 47.69 -50.45
C PRO A 685 -9.95 48.28 -49.88
N ALA A 686 -9.45 49.36 -50.47
CA ALA A 686 -8.35 50.18 -49.89
C ALA A 686 -8.75 50.71 -48.50
N GLY A 687 -7.81 50.71 -47.57
CA GLY A 687 -8.07 51.09 -46.18
C GLY A 687 -7.04 50.61 -45.19
N LEU A 688 -7.28 50.94 -43.92
CA LEU A 688 -6.48 50.42 -42.78
C LEU A 688 -7.30 49.38 -42.01
N TYR A 689 -6.71 48.21 -41.82
CA TYR A 689 -7.37 47.06 -41.14
C TYR A 689 -6.51 46.67 -39.94
N THR A 690 -7.09 46.79 -38.74
CA THR A 690 -6.41 46.43 -37.51
C THR A 690 -6.80 45.04 -37.11
N VAL A 691 -5.84 44.11 -37.04
CA VAL A 691 -6.00 42.74 -36.53
C VAL A 691 -5.39 42.71 -35.14
N SER A 692 -6.19 42.32 -34.14
CA SER A 692 -5.76 42.14 -32.76
C SER A 692 -5.53 40.66 -32.50
N ILE A 693 -4.35 40.30 -31.99
CA ILE A 693 -3.92 38.92 -31.80
C ILE A 693 -3.57 38.70 -30.35
N THR A 694 -4.17 37.68 -29.73
CA THR A 694 -3.95 37.30 -28.34
C THR A 694 -3.25 35.93 -28.29
N PRO A 695 -2.05 35.84 -27.74
CA PRO A 695 -1.39 34.55 -27.54
C PRO A 695 -1.93 33.83 -26.33
N SER A 696 -1.94 32.49 -26.35
CA SER A 696 -2.26 31.62 -25.23
C SER A 696 -1.33 30.41 -25.20
N ASP A 697 -0.88 30.06 -24.00
CA ASP A 697 -0.09 28.88 -23.69
C ASP A 697 -0.97 27.65 -23.30
N GLY A 698 -2.30 27.80 -23.37
CA GLY A 698 -3.25 26.80 -22.94
C GLY A 698 -3.64 26.89 -21.46
N PHE A 699 -2.94 27.71 -20.66
CA PHE A 699 -3.24 27.97 -19.24
C PHE A 699 -3.72 29.41 -19.04
N GLU A 700 -3.04 30.35 -19.67
CA GLU A 700 -3.35 31.78 -19.58
C GLU A 700 -3.17 32.46 -20.94
N THR A 701 -3.61 33.73 -21.03
CA THR A 701 -3.43 34.54 -22.22
C THR A 701 -2.44 35.69 -21.99
N GLY A 702 -1.56 35.92 -22.94
CA GLY A 702 -0.64 37.03 -22.93
C GLY A 702 -1.29 38.34 -23.38
N ALA A 703 -0.44 39.39 -23.44
CA ALA A 703 -0.90 40.72 -23.89
C ALA A 703 -1.34 40.68 -25.37
N VAL A 704 -2.40 41.40 -25.67
CA VAL A 704 -2.90 41.56 -27.04
C VAL A 704 -1.90 42.38 -27.84
N SER A 705 -1.48 41.88 -28.99
CA SER A 705 -0.68 42.58 -29.97
C SER A 705 -1.54 42.97 -31.18
N THR A 706 -1.35 44.16 -31.71
CA THR A 706 -2.10 44.62 -32.87
C THR A 706 -1.18 44.80 -34.08
N VAL A 707 -1.66 44.44 -35.26
CA VAL A 707 -1.03 44.71 -36.54
C VAL A 707 -2.00 45.45 -37.46
N THR A 708 -1.54 46.55 -38.06
CA THR A 708 -2.34 47.29 -39.01
C THR A 708 -1.91 46.92 -40.44
N VAL A 709 -2.81 46.31 -41.16
CA VAL A 709 -2.67 46.00 -42.60
C VAL A 709 -3.09 47.24 -43.38
N THR A 710 -2.20 47.77 -44.23
CA THR A 710 -2.47 48.92 -45.11
C THR A 710 -2.74 48.43 -46.54
N VAL A 711 -3.95 48.69 -47.06
CA VAL A 711 -4.30 48.40 -48.45
C VAL A 711 -4.41 49.75 -49.20
N ASN A 712 -3.49 49.97 -50.12
CA ASN A 712 -3.44 51.22 -50.89
C ASN A 712 -4.22 51.11 -52.22
N ASP A 713 -4.78 52.20 -52.69
CA ASP A 713 -5.27 52.25 -54.05
C ASP A 713 -4.12 52.03 -55.05
N PRO A 714 -4.36 51.40 -56.20
CA PRO A 714 -3.35 51.33 -57.26
C PRO A 714 -2.97 52.76 -57.69
N PRO A 715 -1.68 53.00 -57.98
CA PRO A 715 -1.27 54.32 -58.45
C PRO A 715 -2.13 54.70 -59.67
N ARG A 716 -2.79 55.86 -59.63
CA ARG A 716 -3.51 56.41 -60.77
C ARG A 716 -2.49 56.66 -61.86
N GLY A 717 -2.49 55.83 -62.91
CA GLY A 717 -1.65 56.06 -64.10
C GLY A 717 -1.98 57.43 -64.71
N GLY A 718 -1.12 58.37 -64.53
CA GLY A 718 -1.18 59.62 -65.26
C GLY A 718 -0.88 59.36 -66.76
N GLY A 719 -1.90 59.05 -67.48
CA GLY A 719 -1.85 59.00 -68.94
C GLY A 719 -2.05 60.42 -69.45
N SER A 720 -1.00 61.19 -69.64
CA SER A 720 -1.00 62.33 -70.60
C SER A 720 -0.80 61.72 -71.98
N MET A 721 -1.86 61.63 -72.74
CA MET A 721 -1.73 61.48 -74.21
C MET A 721 -1.32 62.85 -74.73
N ASP A 722 -0.02 63.02 -75.03
CA ASP A 722 0.44 64.04 -76.01
C ASP A 722 0.26 63.49 -77.40
N LEU A 723 -0.75 63.98 -78.11
CA LEU A 723 -0.99 63.89 -79.55
C LEU A 723 -0.06 64.93 -80.22
N VAL A 724 1.09 64.49 -80.76
CA VAL A 724 1.73 65.20 -81.95
C VAL A 724 2.73 64.22 -82.58
N GLY A 725 2.53 63.98 -83.91
CA GLY A 725 3.61 63.48 -84.72
C GLY A 725 3.33 62.32 -85.69
N LEU A 726 2.39 62.53 -86.64
CA LEU A 726 2.34 61.81 -87.87
C LEU A 726 3.44 62.30 -88.79
N ALA A 727 4.48 61.53 -89.17
CA ALA A 727 5.19 61.64 -90.46
C ALA A 727 6.16 60.45 -90.70
N LEU A 728 5.79 59.58 -91.58
CA LEU A 728 6.36 59.17 -92.87
C LEU A 728 7.75 58.51 -92.89
N LEU A 729 7.75 57.39 -93.70
CA LEU A 729 8.86 56.76 -94.44
C LEU A 729 9.66 55.74 -93.60
N GLY A 730 9.76 54.43 -93.98
CA GLY A 730 9.73 53.80 -95.33
C GLY A 730 11.05 53.04 -95.49
N LEU A 731 10.92 51.75 -95.76
CA LEU A 731 11.97 50.94 -96.43
C LEU A 731 13.26 50.54 -95.67
N TRP A 732 13.53 49.44 -95.21
CA TRP A 732 14.04 48.14 -95.81
C TRP A 732 13.92 47.06 -94.86
#